data_77464a7b3c585735b21acdc6a0eeb648
#
_entry.id   77464a7b3c585735b21acdc6a0eeb648
#
_cell.length_a   1.000
_cell.length_b   1.000
_cell.length_c   1.000
_cell.angle_alpha   90.00
_cell.angle_beta   90.00
_cell.angle_gamma   90.00
#
_symmetry.space_group_name_H-M   'P 1'
#
loop_
_entity.id
_entity.type
_entity.pdbx_description
1 polymer ?
#
loop_
_entity_poly.entity_id
_entity_poly.type
_entity_poly.pdbx_seq_one_letter_code
_entity_poly.pdbx_strand_id
1 'polypeptide(L)'
;MKFFSFVMGLALLAGPLASPAQDCDLAQYKPIEGIKAIASRGGVDVAWTGEHGQQLRARFALRNGQPIIEELAASQPGGAFVELGKDLTPEFQVTTGRRRISITEKTILKDLKIDTPEHEDEYKWNVFWDAPLVVPGHSHLVGPPRSESEIGRATAAYNSSACRVSSEGDRLSVTYNGLTLGLFAGDLQFTVYKGCNLLRQQAIAKTDAPDVAYIYKAGLKGFALKPSSKLVWRDTSQVWQQYQFGGAPNQDVVDLKARNRLEILDAGPGSLAIFPPPHKFFFARENEVNLGYVYYRKDSDQSFSLGVMQPERGEGYAPWGVSDEVWQRRVHVAREQLENYALYNAPPGTLQRMAVYYYLSPTGDKATQQAVMAYTHDDVYKPVPGFKTMTGHFHLELNEMVRDRASSDINPTWVPVFRGLGINIVYLGDFHDDSDPADPGPKRLPEQKAYFEGARKLSDKDFLVIPAEEANSYLGGHWYLMMPGPVYFTHAVSRPAGQPFEENDPVYGHVYHLGSVDDVVKMVNAEHSIMWTAHPRTKSSAMYPDEYKDKDFFLSDRFIGESWESLPVDLSQQRLCEHRCFGLNDEMSNWAPKPKFMLAEGDTYMKVPGDETYPLLAINYLKLDKVPAYNESWAPVVEGIHNGNFFGTTGEILFHHWAIEGAGPHSVYTASIEYTFPLEFAELVWSDGAKVDRKIIDLKDTTPFGTKSFRIPFDATGKKWVRFAVWDSAGNGAWLQPVAPK
;
A
#
# COMPACT_ATOMS: atom_id res chain seq x y z
N MET A 1 49.10 -22.81 -74.01
CA MET A 1 49.78 -22.71 -72.70
C MET A 1 49.47 -21.33 -72.13
N LYS A 2 48.57 -21.25 -71.18
CA LYS A 2 48.31 -20.01 -70.43
C LYS A 2 48.40 -20.38 -68.93
N PHE A 3 49.37 -19.80 -68.26
CA PHE A 3 49.60 -19.92 -66.84
C PHE A 3 48.53 -19.10 -66.07
N PHE A 4 47.84 -19.74 -65.13
CA PHE A 4 46.99 -19.05 -64.13
C PHE A 4 47.81 -19.00 -62.82
N SER A 5 48.09 -17.79 -62.35
CA SER A 5 48.65 -17.54 -61.02
C SER A 5 47.50 -17.42 -60.02
N PHE A 6 47.51 -18.27 -58.99
CA PHE A 6 46.61 -18.23 -57.86
C PHE A 6 47.22 -17.33 -56.78
N VAL A 7 46.58 -16.19 -56.49
CA VAL A 7 46.91 -15.35 -55.35
C VAL A 7 46.03 -15.78 -54.18
N MET A 8 46.66 -16.31 -53.15
CA MET A 8 46.00 -16.70 -51.91
C MET A 8 45.91 -15.50 -50.99
N GLY A 9 44.70 -14.88 -50.87
CA GLY A 9 44.42 -13.78 -49.97
C GLY A 9 44.23 -14.30 -48.55
N LEU A 10 45.09 -13.91 -47.61
CA LEU A 10 44.96 -14.13 -46.17
C LEU A 10 43.88 -13.19 -45.62
N ALA A 11 42.70 -13.69 -45.35
CA ALA A 11 41.65 -12.93 -44.60
C ALA A 11 42.01 -12.95 -43.12
N LEU A 12 42.49 -11.88 -42.60
CA LEU A 12 42.59 -11.62 -41.15
C LEU A 12 41.16 -11.48 -40.57
N LEU A 13 40.71 -12.50 -39.88
CA LEU A 13 39.55 -12.46 -39.01
C LEU A 13 39.90 -11.51 -37.82
N ALA A 14 39.55 -10.25 -37.92
CA ALA A 14 39.46 -9.37 -36.74
C ALA A 14 38.29 -9.83 -35.88
N GLY A 15 38.55 -10.57 -34.81
CA GLY A 15 37.59 -10.81 -33.76
C GLY A 15 37.12 -9.50 -33.14
N PRO A 16 35.89 -9.39 -32.62
CA PRO A 16 35.42 -8.19 -31.98
C PRO A 16 36.37 -7.85 -30.83
N LEU A 17 37.05 -6.71 -30.93
CA LEU A 17 37.77 -6.13 -29.79
C LEU A 17 36.74 -5.86 -28.70
N ALA A 18 36.84 -6.59 -27.58
CA ALA A 18 36.09 -6.27 -26.40
C ALA A 18 36.35 -4.80 -26.03
N SER A 19 35.32 -3.96 -26.07
CA SER A 19 35.41 -2.58 -25.59
C SER A 19 35.97 -2.60 -24.16
N PRO A 20 36.95 -1.74 -23.83
CA PRO A 20 37.45 -1.69 -22.46
C PRO A 20 36.30 -1.41 -21.51
N ALA A 21 36.29 -2.11 -20.39
CA ALA A 21 35.30 -1.90 -19.33
C ALA A 21 35.34 -0.43 -18.92
N GLN A 22 34.22 0.25 -19.07
CA GLN A 22 34.11 1.68 -18.80
C GLN A 22 33.91 1.87 -17.27
N ASP A 23 34.74 2.70 -16.67
CA ASP A 23 34.61 3.06 -15.26
C ASP A 23 33.33 3.87 -15.03
N CYS A 24 32.78 3.78 -13.84
CA CYS A 24 31.57 4.55 -13.47
C CYS A 24 31.88 6.05 -13.41
N ASP A 25 30.99 6.88 -13.97
CA ASP A 25 31.07 8.33 -13.89
C ASP A 25 30.72 8.81 -12.45
N LEU A 26 31.67 9.50 -11.82
CA LEU A 26 31.56 10.07 -10.47
C LEU A 26 31.32 11.60 -10.51
N ALA A 27 31.02 12.20 -11.63
CA ALA A 27 30.85 13.67 -11.74
C ALA A 27 29.74 14.22 -10.84
N GLN A 28 28.74 13.40 -10.51
CA GLN A 28 27.63 13.76 -9.62
C GLN A 28 27.81 13.24 -8.18
N TYR A 29 28.91 12.54 -7.90
CA TYR A 29 29.24 12.09 -6.56
C TYR A 29 29.78 13.24 -5.72
N LYS A 30 29.14 13.49 -4.60
CA LYS A 30 29.61 14.39 -3.54
C LYS A 30 29.93 13.52 -2.31
N PRO A 31 31.09 13.74 -1.65
CA PRO A 31 31.43 13.00 -0.43
C PRO A 31 30.33 13.13 0.63
N ILE A 32 29.95 11.99 1.20
CA ILE A 32 29.01 11.90 2.31
C ILE A 32 29.78 11.27 3.46
N GLU A 33 29.71 11.87 4.64
CA GLU A 33 30.31 11.27 5.84
C GLU A 33 29.73 9.88 6.07
N GLY A 34 30.59 8.87 6.22
CA GLY A 34 30.17 7.47 6.40
C GLY A 34 29.80 6.72 5.12
N ILE A 35 29.84 7.35 3.92
CA ILE A 35 29.68 6.67 2.63
C ILE A 35 30.84 7.06 1.71
N LYS A 36 31.52 6.08 1.13
CA LYS A 36 32.65 6.27 0.23
C LYS A 36 32.43 5.50 -1.07
N ALA A 37 32.56 6.18 -2.20
CA ALA A 37 32.61 5.56 -3.53
C ALA A 37 33.99 5.78 -4.14
N ILE A 38 34.57 4.73 -4.72
CA ILE A 38 35.86 4.75 -5.39
C ILE A 38 35.69 4.07 -6.76
N ALA A 39 36.00 4.77 -7.85
CA ALA A 39 36.03 4.15 -9.15
C ALA A 39 37.02 2.98 -9.16
N SER A 40 36.61 1.87 -9.73
CA SER A 40 37.44 0.68 -9.94
C SER A 40 37.33 0.27 -11.40
N ARG A 41 38.27 -0.52 -11.87
CA ARG A 41 38.29 -0.97 -13.27
C ARG A 41 36.98 -1.64 -13.66
N GLY A 42 36.18 -0.99 -14.49
CA GLY A 42 34.89 -1.47 -14.96
C GLY A 42 33.75 -1.34 -13.98
N GLY A 43 33.88 -0.50 -12.93
CA GLY A 43 32.83 -0.34 -11.95
C GLY A 43 33.12 0.66 -10.84
N VAL A 44 32.51 0.45 -9.67
CA VAL A 44 32.67 1.28 -8.46
C VAL A 44 32.62 0.43 -7.20
N ASP A 45 33.53 0.69 -6.28
CA ASP A 45 33.52 0.15 -4.92
C ASP A 45 32.79 1.15 -4.00
N VAL A 46 31.73 0.70 -3.35
CA VAL A 46 30.97 1.48 -2.39
C VAL A 46 31.10 0.85 -1.01
N ALA A 47 31.60 1.63 -0.06
CA ALA A 47 31.69 1.24 1.34
C ALA A 47 30.94 2.25 2.21
N TRP A 48 30.17 1.75 3.18
CA TRP A 48 29.44 2.65 4.08
C TRP A 48 29.33 2.09 5.49
N THR A 49 29.11 2.99 6.44
CA THR A 49 28.83 2.66 7.82
C THR A 49 27.31 2.50 7.98
N GLY A 50 26.89 1.33 8.39
CA GLY A 50 25.50 0.99 8.69
C GLY A 50 25.14 1.19 10.15
N GLU A 51 24.10 0.49 10.56
CA GLU A 51 23.56 0.49 11.92
C GLU A 51 24.62 0.00 12.93
N HIS A 52 24.61 0.58 14.12
CA HIS A 52 25.54 0.21 15.20
C HIS A 52 27.03 0.25 14.82
N GLY A 53 27.40 1.04 13.80
CA GLY A 53 28.78 1.17 13.35
C GLY A 53 29.30 -0.01 12.51
N GLN A 54 28.43 -0.90 12.09
CA GLN A 54 28.75 -1.99 11.17
C GLN A 54 29.32 -1.44 9.86
N GLN A 55 30.23 -2.17 9.24
CA GLN A 55 30.83 -1.75 7.97
C GLN A 55 30.28 -2.61 6.84
N LEU A 56 29.82 -1.96 5.80
CA LEU A 56 29.16 -2.58 4.66
C LEU A 56 29.91 -2.24 3.37
N ARG A 57 29.92 -3.17 2.43
CA ARG A 57 30.61 -3.00 1.16
C ARG A 57 29.81 -3.66 0.05
N ALA A 58 29.69 -2.93 -1.07
CA ALA A 58 29.19 -3.45 -2.34
C ALA A 58 30.13 -3.03 -3.45
N ARG A 59 30.52 -3.97 -4.32
CA ARG A 59 31.25 -3.70 -5.55
C ARG A 59 30.32 -3.88 -6.72
N PHE A 60 30.08 -2.81 -7.46
CA PHE A 60 29.23 -2.80 -8.63
C PHE A 60 30.10 -2.72 -9.89
N ALA A 61 29.79 -3.55 -10.90
CA ALA A 61 30.54 -3.62 -12.14
C ALA A 61 29.63 -3.70 -13.35
N LEU A 62 30.22 -3.46 -14.53
CA LEU A 62 29.58 -3.64 -15.82
C LEU A 62 30.40 -4.64 -16.64
N ARG A 63 29.82 -5.79 -16.97
CA ARG A 63 30.47 -6.84 -17.78
C ARG A 63 29.66 -7.09 -19.04
N ASN A 64 30.19 -6.74 -20.20
CA ASN A 64 29.52 -6.92 -21.51
C ASN A 64 28.11 -6.34 -21.55
N GLY A 65 27.91 -5.13 -21.00
CA GLY A 65 26.62 -4.48 -20.95
C GLY A 65 25.68 -4.99 -19.83
N GLN A 66 26.11 -5.97 -19.06
CA GLN A 66 25.35 -6.54 -17.94
C GLN A 66 25.81 -5.95 -16.61
N PRO A 67 24.95 -5.24 -15.84
CA PRO A 67 25.22 -4.86 -14.47
C PRO A 67 25.41 -6.07 -13.57
N ILE A 68 26.43 -6.06 -12.72
CA ILE A 68 26.76 -7.14 -11.80
C ILE A 68 27.12 -6.55 -10.45
N ILE A 69 26.69 -7.23 -9.38
CA ILE A 69 27.22 -7.01 -8.05
C ILE A 69 28.34 -8.02 -7.83
N GLU A 70 29.61 -7.60 -7.99
CA GLU A 70 30.76 -8.48 -7.84
C GLU A 70 30.96 -8.95 -6.39
N GLU A 71 30.57 -8.12 -5.42
CA GLU A 71 30.68 -8.46 -3.99
C GLU A 71 29.61 -7.72 -3.20
N LEU A 72 28.96 -8.44 -2.27
CA LEU A 72 28.27 -7.88 -1.11
C LEU A 72 28.92 -8.43 0.15
N ALA A 73 29.28 -7.57 1.08
CA ALA A 73 29.92 -7.97 2.32
C ALA A 73 29.54 -7.06 3.50
N ALA A 74 29.56 -7.63 4.70
CA ALA A 74 29.29 -6.92 5.94
C ALA A 74 30.32 -7.31 7.03
N SER A 75 30.63 -6.41 7.96
CA SER A 75 31.45 -6.73 9.13
C SER A 75 30.96 -6.03 10.38
N GLN A 76 31.22 -6.63 11.54
CA GLN A 76 31.13 -5.94 12.83
C GLN A 76 32.17 -4.84 12.90
N PRO A 77 31.98 -3.80 13.73
CA PRO A 77 33.00 -2.76 13.92
C PRO A 77 34.38 -3.36 14.28
N GLY A 78 35.38 -3.07 13.43
CA GLY A 78 36.75 -3.61 13.59
C GLY A 78 36.91 -5.10 13.26
N GLY A 79 35.87 -5.79 12.80
CA GLY A 79 35.92 -7.21 12.40
C GLY A 79 36.32 -7.44 10.96
N ALA A 80 36.49 -8.69 10.59
CA ALA A 80 36.69 -9.11 9.21
C ALA A 80 35.35 -9.07 8.44
N PHE A 81 35.42 -8.73 7.15
CA PHE A 81 34.25 -8.79 6.28
C PHE A 81 33.81 -10.24 6.03
N VAL A 82 32.51 -10.45 6.11
CA VAL A 82 31.82 -11.68 5.72
C VAL A 82 31.20 -11.46 4.33
N GLU A 83 31.51 -12.34 3.39
CA GLU A 83 30.91 -12.34 2.06
C GLU A 83 29.46 -12.83 2.14
N LEU A 84 28.51 -12.00 1.73
CA LEU A 84 27.08 -12.28 1.67
C LEU A 84 26.62 -12.70 0.26
N GLY A 85 27.34 -12.27 -0.76
CA GLY A 85 27.09 -12.61 -2.14
C GLY A 85 28.22 -12.19 -3.06
N LYS A 86 28.39 -12.93 -4.17
CA LYS A 86 29.44 -12.68 -5.14
C LYS A 86 28.95 -12.96 -6.56
N ASP A 87 29.36 -12.09 -7.51
CA ASP A 87 29.01 -12.18 -8.94
C ASP A 87 27.49 -12.29 -9.19
N LEU A 88 26.70 -11.52 -8.44
CA LEU A 88 25.24 -11.54 -8.49
C LEU A 88 24.72 -10.69 -9.65
N THR A 89 23.70 -11.18 -10.33
CA THR A 89 23.01 -10.49 -11.42
C THR A 89 21.64 -10.01 -10.97
N PRO A 90 21.30 -8.71 -11.15
CA PRO A 90 19.94 -8.21 -10.89
C PRO A 90 18.91 -8.90 -11.80
N GLU A 91 17.84 -9.36 -11.22
CA GLU A 91 16.73 -10.00 -11.93
C GLU A 91 15.45 -9.17 -11.73
N PHE A 92 14.73 -8.88 -12.83
CA PHE A 92 13.40 -8.33 -12.83
C PHE A 92 12.53 -9.06 -13.85
N GLN A 93 11.27 -9.23 -13.53
CA GLN A 93 10.23 -9.68 -14.45
C GLN A 93 9.00 -8.80 -14.28
N VAL A 94 8.27 -8.58 -15.35
CA VAL A 94 6.94 -7.98 -15.31
C VAL A 94 5.92 -8.89 -15.96
N THR A 95 4.72 -8.92 -15.39
CA THR A 95 3.53 -9.40 -16.05
C THR A 95 2.62 -8.22 -16.27
N THR A 96 2.30 -7.94 -17.53
CA THR A 96 1.49 -6.79 -17.95
C THR A 96 0.10 -7.23 -18.35
N GLY A 97 -0.87 -6.41 -18.02
CA GLY A 97 -2.25 -6.49 -18.50
C GLY A 97 -2.68 -5.15 -19.11
N ARG A 98 -3.95 -5.06 -19.48
CA ARG A 98 -4.52 -3.85 -20.06
C ARG A 98 -5.55 -3.21 -19.15
N ARG A 99 -5.33 -1.94 -18.78
CA ARG A 99 -6.27 -1.13 -18.00
C ARG A 99 -7.42 -0.65 -18.91
N ARG A 100 -8.64 -0.72 -18.40
CA ARG A 100 -9.83 -0.24 -19.10
C ARG A 100 -10.79 0.42 -18.11
N ILE A 101 -11.51 1.40 -18.57
CA ILE A 101 -12.67 1.92 -17.85
C ILE A 101 -13.83 0.91 -17.96
N SER A 102 -14.57 0.74 -16.89
CA SER A 102 -15.73 -0.15 -16.86
C SER A 102 -16.92 0.44 -17.64
N ILE A 103 -17.86 -0.42 -18.05
CA ILE A 103 -19.10 0.03 -18.70
C ILE A 103 -19.95 0.86 -17.75
N THR A 104 -19.95 0.51 -16.47
CA THR A 104 -20.69 1.23 -15.44
C THR A 104 -20.11 2.60 -15.16
N GLU A 105 -18.79 2.74 -15.13
CA GLU A 105 -18.13 4.06 -15.02
C GLU A 105 -18.40 4.94 -16.24
N LYS A 106 -18.37 4.38 -17.44
CA LYS A 106 -18.78 5.12 -18.65
C LYS A 106 -20.21 5.67 -18.54
N THR A 107 -21.11 4.91 -17.92
CA THR A 107 -22.48 5.38 -17.66
C THR A 107 -22.49 6.60 -16.75
N ILE A 108 -21.70 6.57 -15.66
CA ILE A 108 -21.59 7.70 -14.74
C ILE A 108 -20.98 8.93 -15.42
N LEU A 109 -19.90 8.75 -16.18
CA LEU A 109 -19.31 9.87 -16.92
C LEU A 109 -20.33 10.51 -17.88
N LYS A 110 -21.21 9.70 -18.49
CA LYS A 110 -22.30 10.19 -19.33
C LYS A 110 -23.36 10.94 -18.53
N ASP A 111 -23.75 10.46 -17.36
CA ASP A 111 -24.72 11.12 -16.48
C ASP A 111 -24.17 12.46 -15.96
N LEU A 112 -22.86 12.51 -15.67
CA LEU A 112 -22.12 13.73 -15.35
C LEU A 112 -21.91 14.67 -16.55
N LYS A 113 -22.18 14.21 -17.80
CA LYS A 113 -21.91 14.93 -19.05
C LYS A 113 -20.44 15.26 -19.29
N ILE A 114 -19.56 14.37 -18.84
CA ILE A 114 -18.11 14.43 -19.02
C ILE A 114 -17.58 13.18 -19.74
N ASP A 115 -18.40 12.51 -20.51
CA ASP A 115 -18.10 11.28 -21.26
C ASP A 115 -17.27 11.58 -22.54
N THR A 116 -16.16 12.28 -22.38
CA THR A 116 -15.21 12.51 -23.47
C THR A 116 -14.08 11.45 -23.44
N PRO A 117 -13.42 11.20 -24.60
CA PRO A 117 -12.29 10.29 -24.64
C PRO A 117 -11.17 10.65 -23.64
N GLU A 118 -10.96 11.93 -23.38
CA GLU A 118 -9.97 12.42 -22.45
C GLU A 118 -10.32 12.03 -21.02
N HIS A 119 -11.58 12.19 -20.60
CA HIS A 119 -12.05 11.78 -19.28
C HIS A 119 -12.07 10.25 -19.14
N GLU A 120 -12.50 9.51 -20.17
CA GLU A 120 -12.40 8.05 -20.14
C GLU A 120 -10.95 7.59 -19.97
N ASP A 121 -9.99 8.30 -20.61
CA ASP A 121 -8.58 8.02 -20.48
C ASP A 121 -8.01 8.36 -19.09
N GLU A 122 -8.50 9.42 -18.47
CA GLU A 122 -8.14 9.83 -17.13
C GLU A 122 -8.72 8.87 -16.06
N TYR A 123 -10.02 8.65 -16.12
CA TYR A 123 -10.73 7.89 -15.08
C TYR A 123 -10.42 6.40 -15.08
N LYS A 124 -9.98 5.79 -16.19
CA LYS A 124 -9.55 4.40 -16.19
C LYS A 124 -8.40 4.11 -15.21
N TRP A 125 -7.62 5.13 -14.82
CA TRP A 125 -6.53 5.00 -13.86
C TRP A 125 -7.01 5.08 -12.40
N ASN A 126 -8.23 5.50 -12.16
CA ASN A 126 -8.82 5.55 -10.82
C ASN A 126 -9.32 4.18 -10.37
N VAL A 127 -9.60 3.27 -11.31
CA VAL A 127 -10.09 1.92 -11.02
C VAL A 127 -9.01 1.12 -10.28
N PHE A 128 -9.36 0.65 -9.09
CA PHE A 128 -8.47 -0.12 -8.26
C PHE A 128 -8.91 -1.59 -8.13
N TRP A 129 -10.13 -1.83 -7.65
CA TRP A 129 -10.67 -3.17 -7.40
C TRP A 129 -11.04 -3.91 -8.68
N ASP A 130 -11.56 -3.19 -9.62
CA ASP A 130 -12.07 -3.70 -10.88
C ASP A 130 -10.99 -3.80 -11.96
N ALA A 131 -9.76 -3.59 -11.50
CA ALA A 131 -8.63 -3.75 -12.36
C ALA A 131 -8.54 -5.20 -12.79
N PRO A 132 -8.80 -5.43 -13.86
CA PRO A 132 -8.61 -6.18 -15.05
C PRO A 132 -9.23 -7.56 -15.14
N LEU A 133 -10.02 -8.00 -14.26
CA LEU A 133 -10.26 -9.43 -14.11
C LEU A 133 -11.61 -9.87 -14.65
N VAL A 134 -12.03 -9.27 -15.73
CA VAL A 134 -13.20 -9.78 -16.43
C VAL A 134 -12.77 -10.90 -17.37
N VAL A 135 -13.29 -12.05 -17.12
CA VAL A 135 -13.11 -13.24 -17.89
C VAL A 135 -14.08 -13.25 -19.06
N PRO A 136 -13.68 -13.77 -20.23
CA PRO A 136 -14.58 -13.98 -21.32
C PRO A 136 -15.84 -14.75 -20.91
N GLY A 137 -17.02 -14.16 -21.15
CA GLY A 137 -18.31 -14.76 -20.82
C GLY A 137 -18.96 -14.32 -19.51
N HIS A 138 -18.30 -13.53 -18.67
CA HIS A 138 -18.83 -12.96 -17.42
C HIS A 138 -19.00 -11.44 -17.52
N SER A 139 -19.82 -10.99 -18.44
CA SER A 139 -19.97 -9.57 -18.80
C SER A 139 -20.67 -8.69 -17.77
N HIS A 140 -21.20 -9.25 -16.70
CA HIS A 140 -21.85 -8.51 -15.61
C HIS A 140 -20.86 -8.05 -14.53
N LEU A 141 -19.66 -8.57 -14.55
CA LEU A 141 -18.57 -8.10 -13.73
C LEU A 141 -17.77 -7.08 -14.56
N VAL A 142 -17.39 -6.06 -13.98
CA VAL A 142 -16.79 -4.81 -14.36
C VAL A 142 -15.81 -4.87 -15.55
N GLY A 143 -16.07 -4.10 -16.60
CA GLY A 143 -15.18 -3.87 -17.74
C GLY A 143 -15.30 -4.88 -18.89
N PRO A 144 -14.70 -4.60 -20.06
CA PRO A 144 -14.72 -5.51 -21.20
C PRO A 144 -13.88 -6.76 -20.94
N PRO A 145 -14.28 -7.93 -21.50
CA PRO A 145 -13.56 -9.17 -21.39
C PRO A 145 -12.10 -9.04 -21.84
N ARG A 146 -11.22 -9.73 -21.15
CA ARG A 146 -9.80 -9.81 -21.45
C ARG A 146 -9.44 -11.18 -21.99
N SER A 147 -8.49 -11.25 -22.90
CA SER A 147 -7.96 -12.51 -23.42
C SER A 147 -6.54 -12.74 -22.92
N GLU A 148 -6.10 -13.98 -22.82
CA GLU A 148 -4.72 -14.36 -22.49
C GLU A 148 -3.69 -13.70 -23.42
N SER A 149 -4.06 -13.37 -24.65
CA SER A 149 -3.20 -12.67 -25.62
C SER A 149 -2.86 -11.23 -25.21
N GLU A 150 -3.59 -10.66 -24.27
CA GLU A 150 -3.30 -9.31 -23.73
C GLU A 150 -2.32 -9.33 -22.56
N ILE A 151 -2.00 -10.52 -22.07
CA ILE A 151 -1.06 -10.70 -20.95
C ILE A 151 0.34 -10.86 -21.51
N GLY A 152 1.22 -9.92 -21.18
CA GLY A 152 2.62 -9.93 -21.56
C GLY A 152 3.50 -10.33 -20.36
N ARG A 153 4.45 -11.26 -20.58
CA ARG A 153 5.45 -11.62 -19.58
C ARG A 153 6.83 -11.37 -20.13
N ALA A 154 7.66 -10.64 -19.39
CA ALA A 154 9.00 -10.30 -19.84
C ALA A 154 10.00 -10.26 -18.67
N THR A 155 11.21 -10.74 -18.96
CA THR A 155 12.37 -10.64 -18.07
C THR A 155 13.24 -9.47 -18.50
N ALA A 156 13.89 -8.81 -17.54
CA ALA A 156 14.82 -7.71 -17.82
C ALA A 156 15.99 -8.15 -18.69
N ALA A 157 16.29 -7.34 -19.69
CA ALA A 157 17.51 -7.41 -20.46
C ALA A 157 18.30 -6.09 -20.29
N TYR A 158 19.61 -6.20 -20.22
CA TYR A 158 20.48 -5.06 -20.01
C TYR A 158 21.42 -4.89 -21.21
N ASN A 159 21.51 -3.67 -21.71
CA ASN A 159 22.52 -3.26 -22.69
C ASN A 159 23.14 -1.93 -22.20
N SER A 160 23.68 -1.99 -21.00
CA SER A 160 24.22 -0.83 -20.32
C SER A 160 25.53 -0.39 -20.99
N SER A 161 25.62 0.87 -21.31
CA SER A 161 26.82 1.52 -21.86
C SER A 161 27.46 2.48 -20.88
N ALA A 162 26.77 2.79 -19.76
CA ALA A 162 27.22 3.75 -18.77
C ALA A 162 26.80 3.34 -17.35
N CYS A 163 27.68 3.63 -16.40
CA CYS A 163 27.44 3.59 -14.96
C CYS A 163 27.65 5.00 -14.40
N ARG A 164 26.75 5.50 -13.59
CA ARG A 164 26.81 6.82 -12.95
C ARG A 164 26.61 6.69 -11.45
N VAL A 165 27.43 7.42 -10.70
CA VAL A 165 27.33 7.53 -9.24
C VAL A 165 26.88 8.94 -8.88
N SER A 166 25.85 9.04 -8.07
CA SER A 166 25.31 10.32 -7.60
C SER A 166 25.03 10.30 -6.10
N SER A 167 25.19 11.47 -5.48
CA SER A 167 24.86 11.69 -4.06
C SER A 167 23.69 12.65 -3.95
N GLU A 168 22.73 12.32 -3.09
CA GLU A 168 21.57 13.16 -2.81
C GLU A 168 21.24 13.09 -1.29
N GLY A 169 21.54 14.19 -0.56
CA GLY A 169 21.47 14.16 0.90
C GLY A 169 22.44 13.12 1.49
N ASP A 170 21.95 12.29 2.39
CA ASP A 170 22.70 11.22 3.06
C ASP A 170 22.56 9.85 2.35
N ARG A 171 22.40 9.86 1.01
CA ARG A 171 22.30 8.63 0.20
C ARG A 171 23.19 8.70 -1.05
N LEU A 172 23.60 7.52 -1.48
CA LEU A 172 24.38 7.34 -2.70
C LEU A 172 23.69 6.35 -3.61
N SER A 173 23.58 6.71 -4.89
CA SER A 173 22.98 5.87 -5.93
C SER A 173 24.01 5.53 -7.01
N VAL A 174 24.00 4.25 -7.43
CA VAL A 174 24.72 3.72 -8.60
C VAL A 174 23.68 3.36 -9.64
N THR A 175 23.71 4.01 -10.80
CA THR A 175 22.69 3.89 -11.85
C THR A 175 23.29 3.39 -13.15
N TYR A 176 22.71 2.37 -13.74
CA TYR A 176 23.03 1.78 -15.03
C TYR A 176 21.90 2.07 -16.02
N ASN A 177 22.24 2.61 -17.19
CA ASN A 177 21.29 2.82 -18.29
C ASN A 177 21.00 1.52 -19.06
N GLY A 178 20.07 1.58 -20.00
CA GLY A 178 19.86 0.53 -21.01
C GLY A 178 19.13 -0.70 -20.50
N LEU A 179 18.29 -0.55 -19.46
CA LEU A 179 17.31 -1.56 -19.04
C LEU A 179 16.16 -1.60 -20.05
N THR A 180 15.80 -2.82 -20.49
CA THR A 180 14.54 -3.12 -21.17
C THR A 180 13.80 -4.22 -20.40
N LEU A 181 12.48 -4.04 -20.23
CA LEU A 181 11.64 -4.94 -19.43
C LEU A 181 10.26 -5.05 -20.10
N GLY A 182 10.20 -5.81 -21.19
CA GLY A 182 9.00 -5.92 -22.02
C GLY A 182 8.63 -4.58 -22.65
N LEU A 183 7.48 -4.03 -22.26
CA LEU A 183 6.99 -2.72 -22.71
C LEU A 183 7.73 -1.53 -22.05
N PHE A 184 8.52 -1.78 -21.01
CA PHE A 184 9.20 -0.75 -20.25
C PHE A 184 10.66 -0.60 -20.69
N ALA A 185 11.16 0.63 -20.65
CA ALA A 185 12.57 0.95 -20.85
C ALA A 185 13.03 2.00 -19.83
N GLY A 186 14.29 1.90 -19.38
CA GLY A 186 14.82 2.82 -18.39
C GLY A 186 16.17 2.42 -17.82
N ASP A 187 16.31 2.56 -16.50
CA ASP A 187 17.55 2.41 -15.77
C ASP A 187 17.41 1.39 -14.63
N LEU A 188 18.52 0.73 -14.29
CA LEU A 188 18.68 -0.01 -13.05
C LEU A 188 19.41 0.87 -12.04
N GLN A 189 18.91 0.97 -10.82
CA GLN A 189 19.53 1.76 -9.76
C GLN A 189 19.70 0.96 -8.46
N PHE A 190 20.88 1.12 -7.85
CA PHE A 190 21.16 0.68 -6.47
C PHE A 190 21.34 1.91 -5.60
N THR A 191 20.73 1.90 -4.41
CA THR A 191 20.83 3.01 -3.45
C THR A 191 21.23 2.49 -2.07
N VAL A 192 22.24 3.11 -1.46
CA VAL A 192 22.65 2.90 -0.06
C VAL A 192 22.40 4.18 0.74
N TYR A 193 22.18 4.03 2.02
CA TYR A 193 21.80 5.11 2.93
C TYR A 193 22.78 5.17 4.11
N LYS A 194 23.15 6.38 4.52
CA LYS A 194 24.00 6.61 5.69
C LYS A 194 23.36 6.03 6.96
N GLY A 195 24.15 5.32 7.75
CA GLY A 195 23.70 4.74 9.01
C GLY A 195 22.70 3.61 8.88
N CYS A 196 22.60 2.99 7.70
CA CYS A 196 21.58 2.01 7.37
C CYS A 196 22.19 0.78 6.71
N ASN A 197 21.72 -0.41 7.06
CA ASN A 197 22.16 -1.66 6.44
C ASN A 197 21.39 -2.00 5.14
N LEU A 198 20.46 -1.16 4.74
CA LEU A 198 19.64 -1.39 3.55
C LEU A 198 20.41 -1.05 2.26
N LEU A 199 20.28 -1.94 1.30
CA LEU A 199 20.57 -1.71 -0.11
C LEU A 199 19.24 -1.84 -0.87
N ARG A 200 18.81 -0.77 -1.55
CA ARG A 200 17.63 -0.79 -2.43
C ARG A 200 18.06 -1.02 -3.87
N GLN A 201 17.45 -1.99 -4.54
CA GLN A 201 17.54 -2.21 -5.97
C GLN A 201 16.23 -1.80 -6.63
N GLN A 202 16.28 -0.98 -7.68
CA GLN A 202 15.10 -0.52 -8.42
C GLN A 202 15.29 -0.62 -9.92
N ALA A 203 14.27 -1.10 -10.63
CA ALA A 203 14.08 -0.77 -12.03
C ALA A 203 13.25 0.53 -12.09
N ILE A 204 13.85 1.58 -12.68
CA ILE A 204 13.21 2.88 -12.90
C ILE A 204 12.93 2.97 -14.39
N ALA A 205 11.71 2.62 -14.79
CA ALA A 205 11.41 2.45 -16.21
C ALA A 205 10.04 2.99 -16.57
N LYS A 206 9.86 3.39 -17.81
CA LYS A 206 8.59 3.89 -18.34
C LYS A 206 8.17 3.15 -19.60
N THR A 207 6.90 3.24 -19.92
CA THR A 207 6.32 2.81 -21.18
C THR A 207 5.58 3.98 -21.82
N ASP A 208 5.56 4.03 -23.15
CA ASP A 208 4.71 4.97 -23.90
C ASP A 208 3.48 4.24 -24.49
N ALA A 209 3.34 2.93 -24.21
CA ALA A 209 2.16 2.17 -24.61
C ALA A 209 0.93 2.61 -23.80
N PRO A 210 -0.24 2.74 -24.43
CA PRO A 210 -1.46 3.08 -23.73
C PRO A 210 -1.97 1.92 -22.87
N ASP A 211 -2.74 2.22 -21.84
CA ASP A 211 -3.52 1.27 -21.06
C ASP A 211 -2.69 0.18 -20.33
N VAL A 212 -1.42 0.40 -20.06
CA VAL A 212 -0.59 -0.61 -19.40
C VAL A 212 -0.84 -0.61 -17.89
N ALA A 213 -1.12 -1.79 -17.38
CA ALA A 213 -1.08 -2.07 -15.96
C ALA A 213 -0.25 -3.34 -15.72
N TYR A 214 0.35 -3.52 -14.53
CA TYR A 214 1.34 -4.57 -14.35
C TYR A 214 1.51 -5.01 -12.89
N ILE A 215 2.18 -6.15 -12.73
CA ILE A 215 2.84 -6.61 -11.50
C ILE A 215 4.29 -6.91 -11.81
N TYR A 216 5.14 -7.07 -10.78
CA TYR A 216 6.55 -7.36 -11.00
C TYR A 216 7.15 -8.34 -9.99
N LYS A 217 8.28 -8.95 -10.40
CA LYS A 217 9.23 -9.71 -9.57
C LYS A 217 10.57 -9.01 -9.59
N ALA A 218 11.29 -9.02 -8.47
CA ALA A 218 12.61 -8.42 -8.36
C ALA A 218 13.49 -9.23 -7.42
N GLY A 219 14.77 -9.42 -7.78
CA GLY A 219 15.68 -10.19 -6.96
C GLY A 219 17.10 -10.18 -7.47
N LEU A 220 17.89 -11.12 -6.97
CA LEU A 220 19.26 -11.39 -7.38
C LEU A 220 19.43 -12.86 -7.76
N LYS A 221 20.18 -13.07 -8.83
CA LYS A 221 20.55 -14.37 -9.36
C LYS A 221 22.03 -14.63 -9.19
N GLY A 222 22.40 -15.91 -8.99
CA GLY A 222 23.80 -16.32 -8.96
C GLY A 222 24.39 -16.53 -7.57
N PHE A 223 23.59 -16.59 -6.53
CA PHE A 223 24.07 -16.98 -5.21
C PHE A 223 24.70 -18.36 -5.24
N ALA A 224 25.93 -18.49 -4.73
CA ALA A 224 26.64 -19.75 -4.73
C ALA A 224 26.05 -20.73 -3.71
N LEU A 225 25.80 -21.95 -4.16
CA LEU A 225 25.41 -23.06 -3.29
C LEU A 225 26.63 -23.55 -2.49
N LYS A 226 26.68 -23.16 -1.21
CA LYS A 226 27.69 -23.63 -0.25
C LYS A 226 27.03 -24.60 0.72
N PRO A 227 27.76 -25.59 1.29
CA PRO A 227 27.18 -26.54 2.26
C PRO A 227 26.56 -25.84 3.51
N SER A 228 27.03 -24.65 3.85
CA SER A 228 26.50 -23.84 4.95
C SER A 228 25.33 -22.92 4.55
N SER A 229 25.07 -22.73 3.26
CA SER A 229 24.01 -21.82 2.81
C SER A 229 22.64 -22.45 3.04
N LYS A 230 21.76 -21.72 3.66
CA LYS A 230 20.36 -22.09 3.83
C LYS A 230 19.46 -20.86 3.66
N LEU A 231 18.32 -21.08 3.09
CA LEU A 231 17.23 -20.13 3.07
C LEU A 231 16.40 -20.32 4.34
N VAL A 232 16.06 -19.24 5.03
CA VAL A 232 15.31 -19.25 6.29
C VAL A 232 14.17 -18.26 6.19
N TRP A 233 12.99 -18.66 6.67
CA TRP A 233 11.83 -17.76 6.79
C TRP A 233 10.94 -18.22 7.93
N ARG A 234 10.01 -17.36 8.33
CA ARG A 234 8.90 -17.74 9.19
C ARG A 234 7.69 -18.00 8.31
N ASP A 235 7.03 -19.14 8.49
CA ASP A 235 5.78 -19.39 7.79
C ASP A 235 4.60 -18.60 8.37
N THR A 236 3.44 -18.72 7.77
CA THR A 236 2.20 -18.04 8.20
C THR A 236 1.75 -18.42 9.60
N SER A 237 2.19 -19.58 10.12
CA SER A 237 1.99 -20.00 11.51
C SER A 237 3.08 -19.52 12.47
N GLN A 238 4.00 -18.67 11.99
CA GLN A 238 5.14 -18.11 12.71
C GLN A 238 6.21 -19.14 13.09
N VAL A 239 6.19 -20.32 12.49
CA VAL A 239 7.21 -21.38 12.68
C VAL A 239 8.39 -21.11 11.75
N TRP A 240 9.61 -21.25 12.29
CA TRP A 240 10.82 -21.14 11.49
C TRP A 240 10.95 -22.33 10.53
N GLN A 241 11.12 -22.03 9.26
CA GLN A 241 11.41 -22.95 8.19
C GLN A 241 12.83 -22.72 7.68
N GLN A 242 13.43 -23.77 7.11
CA GLN A 242 14.73 -23.68 6.46
C GLN A 242 14.82 -24.62 5.25
N TYR A 243 15.57 -24.20 4.24
CA TYR A 243 15.80 -24.99 3.04
C TYR A 243 17.27 -24.91 2.60
N GLN A 244 17.87 -26.06 2.28
CA GLN A 244 19.28 -26.19 1.90
C GLN A 244 19.47 -26.49 0.39
N PHE A 245 18.53 -26.13 -0.45
CA PHE A 245 18.60 -26.23 -1.91
C PHE A 245 18.95 -27.63 -2.44
N GLY A 246 18.33 -28.66 -1.91
CA GLY A 246 18.43 -30.02 -2.44
C GLY A 246 17.72 -30.22 -3.80
N GLY A 247 17.78 -31.42 -4.35
CA GLY A 247 17.06 -31.76 -5.56
C GLY A 247 17.67 -31.20 -6.86
N ALA A 248 16.93 -31.33 -7.96
CA ALA A 248 17.32 -30.85 -9.28
C ALA A 248 17.07 -29.32 -9.42
N PRO A 249 17.75 -28.64 -10.35
CA PRO A 249 17.41 -27.29 -10.73
C PRO A 249 15.96 -27.18 -11.18
N ASN A 250 15.30 -26.06 -10.83
CA ASN A 250 13.93 -25.79 -11.20
C ASN A 250 13.83 -24.64 -12.21
N GLN A 251 12.92 -24.78 -13.16
CA GLN A 251 12.71 -23.78 -14.21
C GLN A 251 11.93 -22.57 -13.69
N ASP A 252 10.91 -22.84 -12.89
CA ASP A 252 10.03 -21.82 -12.31
C ASP A 252 10.49 -21.47 -10.89
N VAL A 253 10.10 -20.30 -10.43
CA VAL A 253 10.29 -19.89 -9.03
C VAL A 253 9.41 -20.74 -8.12
N VAL A 254 9.89 -20.99 -6.91
CA VAL A 254 9.10 -21.54 -5.81
C VAL A 254 8.74 -20.37 -4.90
N ASP A 255 7.47 -20.01 -4.88
CA ASP A 255 6.94 -18.98 -4.01
C ASP A 255 6.80 -19.49 -2.57
N LEU A 256 7.09 -18.64 -1.63
CA LEU A 256 7.02 -18.93 -0.21
C LEU A 256 5.99 -18.05 0.47
N LYS A 257 5.03 -18.67 1.14
CA LYS A 257 4.12 -17.97 2.07
C LYS A 257 4.88 -17.65 3.36
N ALA A 258 5.76 -16.65 3.25
CA ALA A 258 6.61 -16.21 4.35
C ALA A 258 5.94 -15.10 5.15
N ARG A 259 5.93 -15.25 6.46
CA ARG A 259 5.47 -14.19 7.37
C ARG A 259 6.33 -12.94 7.21
N ASN A 260 5.72 -11.78 7.27
CA ASN A 260 6.36 -10.47 7.11
C ASN A 260 6.95 -10.24 5.72
N ARG A 261 6.61 -11.06 4.72
CA ARG A 261 7.11 -10.96 3.33
C ARG A 261 8.65 -11.00 3.29
N LEU A 262 9.25 -11.76 4.20
CA LEU A 262 10.68 -11.77 4.49
C LEU A 262 11.28 -13.15 4.31
N GLU A 263 12.34 -13.23 3.50
CA GLU A 263 13.23 -14.38 3.44
C GLU A 263 14.67 -13.96 3.76
N ILE A 264 15.45 -14.89 4.33
CA ILE A 264 16.81 -14.63 4.77
C ILE A 264 17.73 -15.72 4.24
N LEU A 265 18.74 -15.34 3.47
CA LEU A 265 19.88 -16.19 3.16
C LEU A 265 20.82 -16.16 4.34
N ASP A 266 20.93 -17.27 5.05
CA ASP A 266 21.97 -17.49 6.07
C ASP A 266 23.22 -18.06 5.38
N ALA A 267 24.28 -17.27 5.36
CA ALA A 267 25.57 -17.63 4.77
C ALA A 267 26.56 -18.22 5.80
N GLY A 268 26.11 -18.45 7.04
CA GLY A 268 26.87 -18.94 8.18
C GLY A 268 27.28 -17.81 9.14
N PRO A 269 28.41 -17.10 8.94
CA PRO A 269 28.80 -16.02 9.84
C PRO A 269 28.02 -14.72 9.65
N GLY A 270 27.34 -14.53 8.51
CA GLY A 270 26.49 -13.40 8.18
C GLY A 270 25.24 -13.83 7.42
N SER A 271 24.33 -12.90 7.19
CA SER A 271 23.08 -13.16 6.47
C SER A 271 22.63 -11.98 5.62
N LEU A 272 21.85 -12.28 4.61
CA LEU A 272 21.23 -11.30 3.71
C LEU A 272 19.71 -11.49 3.74
N ALA A 273 19.00 -10.49 4.25
CA ALA A 273 17.54 -10.51 4.20
C ALA A 273 17.04 -9.85 2.91
N ILE A 274 15.93 -10.35 2.39
CA ILE A 274 15.29 -9.88 1.15
C ILE A 274 13.81 -9.66 1.44
N PHE A 275 13.29 -8.48 1.09
CA PHE A 275 11.91 -8.12 1.34
C PHE A 275 11.43 -6.99 0.40
N PRO A 276 10.12 -6.88 0.13
CA PRO A 276 9.57 -5.79 -0.66
C PRO A 276 9.45 -4.49 0.16
N PRO A 277 9.27 -3.34 -0.48
CA PRO A 277 8.78 -2.15 0.21
C PRO A 277 7.49 -2.48 0.97
N PRO A 278 7.36 -2.13 2.28
CA PRO A 278 6.32 -2.68 3.15
C PRO A 278 4.88 -2.55 2.64
N HIS A 279 4.50 -1.38 2.13
CA HIS A 279 3.13 -1.09 1.67
C HIS A 279 3.01 -0.95 0.14
N LYS A 280 3.93 -1.53 -0.61
CA LYS A 280 3.90 -1.50 -2.09
C LYS A 280 3.82 -2.88 -2.74
N PHE A 281 3.76 -3.92 -1.92
CA PHE A 281 3.60 -5.29 -2.36
C PHE A 281 2.39 -5.91 -1.68
N PHE A 282 1.32 -6.07 -2.41
CA PHE A 282 0.05 -6.60 -1.91
C PHE A 282 -0.72 -7.25 -3.07
N PHE A 283 -1.80 -7.93 -2.75
CA PHE A 283 -2.75 -8.46 -3.71
C PHE A 283 -4.06 -7.70 -3.53
N ALA A 284 -4.52 -7.00 -4.55
CA ALA A 284 -5.69 -6.15 -4.47
C ALA A 284 -6.99 -6.94 -4.52
N ARG A 285 -7.26 -7.71 -3.47
CA ARG A 285 -8.48 -8.49 -3.33
C ARG A 285 -8.92 -8.55 -1.88
N GLU A 286 -10.21 -8.58 -1.70
CA GLU A 286 -10.87 -8.54 -0.39
C GLU A 286 -10.62 -9.80 0.44
N ASN A 287 -10.46 -10.94 -0.23
CA ASN A 287 -10.28 -12.27 0.38
C ASN A 287 -8.85 -12.78 0.24
N GLU A 288 -7.87 -11.93 0.46
CA GLU A 288 -6.50 -12.35 0.31
C GLU A 288 -5.91 -12.95 1.57
N VAL A 289 -5.00 -13.87 1.35
CA VAL A 289 -4.11 -14.46 2.33
C VAL A 289 -2.67 -14.13 1.93
N ASN A 290 -1.69 -14.59 2.72
CA ASN A 290 -0.30 -14.52 2.27
C ASN A 290 -0.11 -15.41 1.03
N LEU A 291 0.11 -14.78 -0.11
CA LEU A 291 0.15 -15.43 -1.42
C LEU A 291 1.56 -15.76 -1.90
N GLY A 292 2.56 -15.73 -1.03
CA GLY A 292 3.93 -15.98 -1.41
C GLY A 292 4.59 -14.77 -2.07
N TYR A 293 4.88 -13.76 -1.25
CA TYR A 293 5.52 -12.52 -1.70
C TYR A 293 7.04 -12.62 -1.87
N VAL A 294 7.65 -13.73 -1.50
CA VAL A 294 9.08 -14.03 -1.69
C VAL A 294 9.25 -15.37 -2.39
N TYR A 295 10.39 -15.54 -3.05
CA TYR A 295 10.63 -16.75 -3.82
C TYR A 295 12.09 -17.18 -3.82
N TYR A 296 12.32 -18.45 -4.04
CA TYR A 296 13.62 -18.95 -4.46
C TYR A 296 13.52 -19.73 -5.78
N ARG A 297 14.66 -19.89 -6.45
CA ARG A 297 14.83 -20.78 -7.59
C ARG A 297 16.23 -21.39 -7.57
N LYS A 298 16.33 -22.71 -7.63
CA LYS A 298 17.61 -23.38 -7.84
C LYS A 298 17.96 -23.31 -9.32
N ASP A 299 18.90 -22.44 -9.69
CA ASP A 299 19.27 -22.20 -11.09
C ASP A 299 20.14 -23.32 -11.67
N SER A 300 21.03 -23.89 -10.83
CA SER A 300 21.94 -24.98 -11.19
C SER A 300 22.34 -25.78 -9.94
N ASP A 301 23.20 -26.79 -10.11
CA ASP A 301 23.79 -27.48 -8.96
C ASP A 301 24.78 -26.63 -8.15
N GLN A 302 25.09 -25.42 -8.62
CA GLN A 302 26.07 -24.54 -8.02
C GLN A 302 25.48 -23.18 -7.63
N SER A 303 24.25 -22.84 -8.07
CA SER A 303 23.69 -21.50 -7.88
C SER A 303 22.17 -21.51 -7.71
N PHE A 304 21.70 -20.44 -7.07
CA PHE A 304 20.28 -20.18 -6.87
C PHE A 304 19.97 -18.68 -6.96
N SER A 305 18.69 -18.37 -7.08
CA SER A 305 18.12 -17.00 -7.11
C SER A 305 17.16 -16.81 -5.96
N LEU A 306 17.07 -15.57 -5.44
CA LEU A 306 16.15 -15.14 -4.38
C LEU A 306 15.54 -13.80 -4.74
N GLY A 307 14.32 -13.56 -4.28
CA GLY A 307 13.67 -12.27 -4.52
C GLY A 307 12.25 -12.16 -4.00
N VAL A 308 11.63 -11.05 -4.39
CA VAL A 308 10.24 -10.73 -4.09
C VAL A 308 9.38 -10.86 -5.33
N MET A 309 8.11 -11.21 -5.15
CA MET A 309 7.17 -11.36 -6.25
C MET A 309 5.75 -10.98 -5.82
N GLN A 310 4.97 -10.56 -6.81
CA GLN A 310 3.52 -10.56 -6.67
C GLN A 310 3.00 -11.77 -7.46
N PRO A 311 2.22 -12.65 -6.83
CA PRO A 311 1.67 -13.80 -7.53
C PRO A 311 0.68 -13.33 -8.61
N GLU A 312 0.69 -14.03 -9.75
CA GLU A 312 -0.26 -13.75 -10.84
C GLU A 312 -1.68 -14.22 -10.47
N ARG A 313 -1.79 -15.01 -9.43
CA ARG A 313 -3.04 -15.58 -8.98
C ARG A 313 -3.15 -15.57 -7.48
N GLY A 314 -4.34 -15.17 -6.98
CA GLY A 314 -4.67 -15.18 -5.57
C GLY A 314 -5.31 -16.48 -5.12
N GLU A 315 -5.43 -16.63 -3.80
CA GLU A 315 -6.21 -17.64 -3.11
C GLU A 315 -7.19 -16.92 -2.19
N GLY A 316 -8.49 -17.16 -2.38
CA GLY A 316 -9.51 -16.67 -1.47
C GLY A 316 -9.96 -17.77 -0.51
N TYR A 317 -10.62 -17.41 0.56
CA TYR A 317 -11.31 -18.35 1.44
C TYR A 317 -12.83 -18.11 1.40
N ALA A 318 -13.57 -19.17 1.76
CA ALA A 318 -15.03 -19.08 1.77
C ALA A 318 -15.49 -17.99 2.75
N PRO A 319 -16.33 -17.06 2.33
CA PRO A 319 -17.00 -16.16 3.26
C PRO A 319 -17.78 -16.96 4.32
N TRP A 320 -17.98 -16.37 5.47
CA TRP A 320 -18.73 -17.03 6.54
C TRP A 320 -20.13 -17.44 6.06
N GLY A 321 -20.60 -18.62 6.49
CA GLY A 321 -21.88 -19.15 6.07
C GLY A 321 -21.92 -19.84 4.70
N VAL A 322 -20.86 -19.70 3.90
CA VAL A 322 -20.71 -20.39 2.62
C VAL A 322 -19.97 -21.71 2.86
N SER A 323 -20.59 -22.85 2.50
CA SER A 323 -19.90 -24.14 2.59
C SER A 323 -18.74 -24.22 1.61
N ASP A 324 -17.69 -24.97 1.95
CA ASP A 324 -16.54 -25.18 1.07
C ASP A 324 -16.94 -25.70 -0.32
N GLU A 325 -17.99 -26.54 -0.39
CA GLU A 325 -18.50 -27.05 -1.65
C GLU A 325 -19.16 -25.95 -2.51
N VAL A 326 -19.90 -25.05 -1.89
CA VAL A 326 -20.51 -23.88 -2.58
C VAL A 326 -19.42 -22.90 -2.97
N TRP A 327 -18.45 -22.68 -2.09
CA TRP A 327 -17.29 -21.83 -2.37
C TRP A 327 -16.47 -22.37 -3.54
N GLN A 328 -16.12 -23.66 -3.55
CA GLN A 328 -15.39 -24.28 -4.64
C GLN A 328 -16.14 -24.19 -5.98
N ARG A 329 -17.45 -24.24 -5.97
CA ARG A 329 -18.26 -23.99 -7.17
C ARG A 329 -18.25 -22.52 -7.58
N ARG A 330 -18.27 -21.59 -6.63
CA ARG A 330 -18.15 -20.14 -6.87
C ARG A 330 -16.73 -19.78 -7.32
N VAL A 331 -15.72 -20.39 -6.71
CA VAL A 331 -14.32 -20.21 -7.08
C VAL A 331 -14.04 -20.66 -8.51
N HIS A 332 -14.76 -21.65 -9.06
CA HIS A 332 -14.68 -21.94 -10.49
C HIS A 332 -15.15 -20.77 -11.35
N VAL A 333 -16.16 -20.04 -10.93
CA VAL A 333 -16.64 -18.81 -11.57
C VAL A 333 -15.76 -17.61 -11.19
N ALA A 334 -15.31 -17.55 -9.96
CA ALA A 334 -14.48 -16.49 -9.40
C ALA A 334 -12.97 -16.74 -9.58
N ARG A 335 -12.57 -17.93 -10.05
CA ARG A 335 -11.15 -18.31 -10.22
C ARG A 335 -10.38 -17.28 -11.03
N GLU A 336 -11.03 -16.69 -11.94
CA GLU A 336 -10.52 -15.67 -12.84
C GLU A 336 -10.56 -14.27 -12.21
N GLN A 337 -11.36 -14.06 -11.18
CA GLN A 337 -11.33 -12.84 -10.35
C GLN A 337 -10.13 -12.81 -9.40
N LEU A 338 -9.48 -13.95 -9.18
CA LEU A 338 -8.28 -14.05 -8.35
C LEU A 338 -6.98 -13.85 -9.14
N GLU A 339 -7.05 -13.62 -10.45
CA GLU A 339 -5.87 -13.33 -11.25
C GLU A 339 -5.43 -11.87 -11.10
N ASN A 340 -4.14 -11.63 -11.00
CA ASN A 340 -3.56 -10.33 -10.65
C ASN A 340 -2.51 -9.88 -11.68
N TYR A 341 -2.94 -9.59 -12.91
CA TYR A 341 -2.01 -9.17 -13.96
C TYR A 341 -1.80 -7.66 -14.08
N ALA A 342 -2.57 -6.86 -13.35
CA ALA A 342 -2.63 -5.44 -13.59
C ALA A 342 -2.94 -4.65 -12.31
N LEU A 343 -2.16 -4.90 -11.26
CA LEU A 343 -2.31 -4.21 -9.98
C LEU A 343 -1.89 -2.74 -10.09
N TYR A 344 -0.70 -2.47 -10.65
CA TYR A 344 -0.20 -1.10 -10.78
C TYR A 344 -0.52 -0.51 -12.14
N ASN A 345 -0.93 0.74 -12.14
CA ASN A 345 -1.07 1.55 -13.34
C ASN A 345 0.30 2.01 -13.86
N ALA A 346 0.45 2.05 -15.19
CA ALA A 346 1.59 2.67 -15.84
C ALA A 346 1.10 3.67 -16.92
N PRO A 347 0.62 4.85 -16.52
CA PRO A 347 0.26 5.89 -17.48
C PRO A 347 1.45 6.20 -18.41
N PRO A 348 1.21 6.46 -19.70
CA PRO A 348 2.27 6.69 -20.68
C PRO A 348 3.27 7.76 -20.22
N GLY A 349 4.57 7.46 -20.35
CA GLY A 349 5.65 8.37 -20.00
C GLY A 349 5.98 8.46 -18.50
N THR A 350 5.22 7.83 -17.59
CA THR A 350 5.48 7.85 -16.15
C THR A 350 6.58 6.87 -15.75
N LEU A 351 7.53 7.32 -14.90
CA LEU A 351 8.66 6.51 -14.44
C LEU A 351 8.25 5.63 -13.26
N GLN A 352 7.94 4.39 -13.55
CA GLN A 352 7.62 3.38 -12.54
C GLN A 352 8.88 2.95 -11.77
N ARG A 353 8.76 2.80 -10.43
CA ARG A 353 9.87 2.47 -9.52
C ARG A 353 9.63 1.11 -8.87
N MET A 354 10.08 0.05 -9.53
CA MET A 354 9.94 -1.34 -9.08
C MET A 354 11.10 -1.68 -8.15
N ALA A 355 10.84 -1.79 -6.86
CA ALA A 355 11.89 -1.90 -5.85
C ALA A 355 11.92 -3.25 -5.12
N VAL A 356 13.10 -3.63 -4.67
CA VAL A 356 13.36 -4.67 -3.67
C VAL A 356 14.44 -4.18 -2.71
N TYR A 357 14.34 -4.56 -1.45
CA TYR A 357 15.32 -4.25 -0.41
C TYR A 357 16.13 -5.47 -0.02
N TYR A 358 17.40 -5.23 0.25
CA TYR A 358 18.35 -6.17 0.86
C TYR A 358 18.86 -5.57 2.15
N TYR A 359 18.88 -6.35 3.23
CA TYR A 359 19.51 -5.97 4.47
C TYR A 359 20.78 -6.79 4.66
N LEU A 360 21.93 -6.11 4.67
CA LEU A 360 23.24 -6.71 4.77
C LEU A 360 23.62 -6.86 6.25
N SER A 361 23.80 -8.07 6.72
CA SER A 361 24.06 -8.33 8.14
C SER A 361 25.33 -9.15 8.37
N PRO A 362 26.22 -8.70 9.27
CA PRO A 362 27.34 -9.51 9.74
C PRO A 362 26.94 -10.50 10.85
N THR A 363 25.64 -10.76 11.02
CA THR A 363 25.09 -11.65 12.05
C THR A 363 24.19 -12.73 11.42
N GLY A 364 23.82 -13.74 12.20
CA GLY A 364 22.95 -14.81 11.74
C GLY A 364 21.47 -14.38 11.57
N ASP A 365 20.70 -15.28 11.00
CA ASP A 365 19.31 -15.14 10.56
C ASP A 365 18.36 -14.48 11.55
N LYS A 366 18.35 -14.91 12.82
CA LYS A 366 17.43 -14.41 13.85
C LYS A 366 17.69 -12.95 14.21
N ALA A 367 18.96 -12.56 14.36
CA ALA A 367 19.30 -11.18 14.65
C ALA A 367 18.99 -10.28 13.45
N THR A 368 19.20 -10.78 12.25
CA THR A 368 18.86 -10.07 11.01
C THR A 368 17.35 -9.89 10.85
N GLN A 369 16.55 -10.92 11.16
CA GLN A 369 15.10 -10.77 11.18
C GLN A 369 14.66 -9.66 12.15
N GLN A 370 15.18 -9.66 13.38
CA GLN A 370 14.84 -8.63 14.36
C GLN A 370 15.19 -7.22 13.86
N ALA A 371 16.36 -7.06 13.23
CA ALA A 371 16.79 -5.78 12.68
C ALA A 371 15.89 -5.31 11.53
N VAL A 372 15.51 -6.20 10.61
CA VAL A 372 14.58 -5.87 9.51
C VAL A 372 13.20 -5.53 10.06
N MET A 373 12.69 -6.32 10.99
CA MET A 373 11.35 -6.13 11.54
C MET A 373 11.22 -4.85 12.39
N ALA A 374 12.33 -4.30 12.87
CA ALA A 374 12.32 -3.00 13.55
C ALA A 374 11.85 -1.85 12.66
N TYR A 375 12.04 -1.96 11.34
CA TYR A 375 11.58 -0.94 10.38
C TYR A 375 10.05 -0.83 10.29
N THR A 376 9.32 -1.90 10.58
CA THR A 376 7.85 -1.95 10.57
C THR A 376 7.26 -2.18 11.97
N HIS A 377 8.08 -1.97 13.03
CA HIS A 377 7.67 -2.26 14.41
C HIS A 377 7.13 -3.69 14.60
N ASP A 378 7.76 -4.69 13.96
CA ASP A 378 7.30 -6.09 13.92
C ASP A 378 5.95 -6.29 13.21
N ASP A 379 5.63 -5.46 12.20
CA ASP A 379 4.33 -5.35 11.54
C ASP A 379 3.21 -5.05 12.55
N VAL A 380 3.46 -4.15 13.49
CA VAL A 380 2.53 -3.72 14.54
C VAL A 380 2.44 -2.20 14.57
N TYR A 381 1.27 -1.68 14.70
CA TYR A 381 1.05 -0.24 14.87
C TYR A 381 1.42 0.17 16.31
N LYS A 382 2.58 0.80 16.43
CA LYS A 382 3.18 1.17 17.72
C LYS A 382 2.29 2.13 18.51
N PRO A 383 2.01 1.90 19.80
CA PRO A 383 1.27 2.84 20.63
C PRO A 383 1.95 4.21 20.71
N VAL A 384 1.17 5.28 20.52
CA VAL A 384 1.60 6.68 20.71
C VAL A 384 0.85 7.26 21.89
N PRO A 385 1.54 7.86 22.89
CA PRO A 385 0.88 8.46 24.06
C PRO A 385 -0.15 9.54 23.65
N GLY A 386 -1.36 9.47 24.23
CA GLY A 386 -2.46 10.37 23.92
C GLY A 386 -3.22 10.02 22.65
N PHE A 387 -2.91 8.89 22.01
CA PHE A 387 -3.59 8.40 20.81
C PHE A 387 -4.07 6.97 20.96
N LYS A 388 -5.11 6.62 20.19
CA LYS A 388 -5.60 5.25 19.98
C LYS A 388 -5.62 4.96 18.49
N THR A 389 -5.19 3.75 18.14
CA THR A 389 -5.21 3.25 16.76
C THR A 389 -6.61 2.87 16.35
N MET A 390 -7.03 3.28 15.17
CA MET A 390 -8.35 3.05 14.64
C MET A 390 -8.27 2.71 13.15
N THR A 391 -9.00 1.67 12.75
CA THR A 391 -9.19 1.35 11.33
C THR A 391 -10.58 0.74 11.13
N GLY A 392 -11.00 0.56 9.91
CA GLY A 392 -12.32 0.03 9.64
C GLY A 392 -12.55 -0.32 8.19
N HIS A 393 -13.82 -0.33 7.84
CA HIS A 393 -14.34 -0.81 6.59
C HIS A 393 -14.12 -2.32 6.43
N PHE A 394 -14.59 -3.07 7.44
CA PHE A 394 -14.51 -4.51 7.38
C PHE A 394 -15.90 -5.09 7.26
N HIS A 395 -16.13 -5.84 6.18
CA HIS A 395 -17.32 -6.63 5.92
C HIS A 395 -17.12 -8.04 6.51
N LEU A 396 -17.37 -8.17 7.80
CA LEU A 396 -17.03 -9.37 8.53
C LEU A 396 -18.26 -10.22 8.83
N GLU A 397 -19.40 -9.86 8.24
CA GLU A 397 -20.68 -10.58 8.38
C GLU A 397 -21.06 -10.85 9.84
N LEU A 398 -20.72 -9.89 10.73
CA LEU A 398 -20.93 -10.08 12.16
C LEU A 398 -22.42 -10.16 12.51
N ASN A 399 -23.27 -9.38 11.87
CA ASN A 399 -24.71 -9.44 12.04
C ASN A 399 -25.27 -10.82 11.70
N GLU A 400 -24.84 -11.43 10.60
CA GLU A 400 -25.25 -12.80 10.22
C GLU A 400 -24.71 -13.84 11.19
N MET A 401 -23.44 -13.72 11.55
CA MET A 401 -22.79 -14.62 12.49
C MET A 401 -23.50 -14.63 13.85
N VAL A 402 -23.95 -13.47 14.35
CA VAL A 402 -24.66 -13.35 15.62
C VAL A 402 -26.10 -13.85 15.49
N ARG A 403 -26.78 -13.61 14.38
CA ARG A 403 -28.14 -14.09 14.10
C ARG A 403 -28.18 -15.63 14.05
N ASP A 404 -27.24 -16.25 13.33
CA ASP A 404 -27.27 -17.67 13.02
C ASP A 404 -26.68 -18.55 14.13
N ARG A 405 -25.87 -17.97 15.02
CA ARG A 405 -25.31 -18.67 16.18
C ARG A 405 -25.85 -18.05 17.47
N ALA A 406 -26.17 -18.90 18.43
CA ALA A 406 -26.46 -18.40 19.78
C ALA A 406 -25.31 -17.49 20.20
N SER A 407 -25.62 -16.28 20.57
CA SER A 407 -24.68 -15.16 20.80
C SER A 407 -23.58 -15.43 21.85
N SER A 408 -23.51 -16.61 22.46
CA SER A 408 -22.48 -17.05 23.39
C SER A 408 -21.20 -17.58 22.72
N ASP A 409 -21.24 -18.02 21.47
CA ASP A 409 -20.15 -18.74 20.81
C ASP A 409 -19.48 -17.95 19.66
N ILE A 410 -19.56 -16.61 19.68
CA ILE A 410 -18.94 -15.77 18.68
C ILE A 410 -17.44 -15.65 19.00
N ASN A 411 -16.63 -16.25 18.16
CA ASN A 411 -15.18 -16.12 18.20
C ASN A 411 -14.64 -15.89 16.78
N PRO A 412 -14.83 -14.69 16.21
CA PRO A 412 -14.39 -14.38 14.86
C PRO A 412 -12.88 -14.37 14.77
N THR A 413 -12.35 -14.94 13.69
CA THR A 413 -10.91 -15.10 13.46
C THR A 413 -10.18 -13.77 13.27
N TRP A 414 -10.86 -12.72 12.85
CA TRP A 414 -10.30 -11.40 12.61
C TRP A 414 -9.94 -10.64 13.91
N VAL A 415 -10.61 -10.90 15.02
CA VAL A 415 -10.33 -10.21 16.30
C VAL A 415 -8.86 -10.38 16.73
N PRO A 416 -8.30 -11.60 16.81
CA PRO A 416 -6.88 -11.76 17.13
C PRO A 416 -5.95 -11.14 16.07
N VAL A 417 -6.36 -11.05 14.80
CA VAL A 417 -5.56 -10.36 13.76
C VAL A 417 -5.41 -8.88 14.10
N PHE A 418 -6.50 -8.16 14.31
CA PHE A 418 -6.45 -6.73 14.60
C PHE A 418 -5.81 -6.41 15.96
N ARG A 419 -6.08 -7.20 16.97
CA ARG A 419 -5.38 -7.07 18.25
C ARG A 419 -3.87 -7.29 18.11
N GLY A 420 -3.47 -8.28 17.31
CA GLY A 420 -2.07 -8.58 17.00
C GLY A 420 -1.37 -7.46 16.24
N LEU A 421 -2.11 -6.69 15.43
CA LEU A 421 -1.62 -5.50 14.74
C LEU A 421 -1.53 -4.25 15.65
N GLY A 422 -1.99 -4.34 16.91
CA GLY A 422 -2.01 -3.19 17.82
C GLY A 422 -3.17 -2.22 17.58
N ILE A 423 -4.28 -2.68 16.97
CA ILE A 423 -5.48 -1.87 16.74
C ILE A 423 -6.32 -1.82 18.02
N ASN A 424 -6.75 -0.63 18.41
CA ASN A 424 -7.61 -0.38 19.56
C ASN A 424 -9.09 -0.26 19.20
N ILE A 425 -9.40 0.30 18.03
CA ILE A 425 -10.77 0.59 17.60
C ILE A 425 -10.95 0.07 16.18
N VAL A 426 -11.96 -0.80 16.00
CA VAL A 426 -12.37 -1.32 14.69
C VAL A 426 -13.80 -0.90 14.43
N TYR A 427 -14.07 -0.25 13.30
CA TYR A 427 -15.43 -0.02 12.84
C TYR A 427 -15.76 -0.93 11.66
N LEU A 428 -16.95 -1.52 11.71
CA LEU A 428 -17.41 -2.51 10.75
C LEU A 428 -18.25 -1.84 9.66
N GLY A 429 -18.37 -2.50 8.52
CA GLY A 429 -19.17 -2.07 7.38
C GLY A 429 -20.31 -3.02 7.03
N ASP A 430 -20.78 -3.82 7.99
CA ASP A 430 -21.91 -4.72 7.80
C ASP A 430 -23.16 -3.94 7.34
N PHE A 431 -24.17 -4.60 6.84
CA PHE A 431 -25.35 -4.05 6.15
C PHE A 431 -25.07 -3.41 4.79
N HIS A 432 -23.95 -3.77 4.15
CA HIS A 432 -23.61 -3.27 2.83
C HIS A 432 -24.54 -3.83 1.73
N ASP A 433 -24.70 -5.16 1.67
CA ASP A 433 -25.46 -5.87 0.61
C ASP A 433 -26.73 -6.58 1.11
N ASP A 434 -26.88 -6.73 2.41
CA ASP A 434 -27.87 -7.59 3.03
C ASP A 434 -29.17 -6.88 3.37
N SER A 435 -29.12 -5.58 3.41
CA SER A 435 -30.30 -4.82 3.71
C SER A 435 -31.25 -4.89 2.51
N ASP A 436 -32.35 -5.59 2.68
CA ASP A 436 -33.47 -5.41 1.79
C ASP A 436 -33.86 -3.91 1.84
N PRO A 437 -33.54 -3.10 0.81
CA PRO A 437 -33.82 -1.66 0.83
C PRO A 437 -35.32 -1.37 0.93
N ALA A 438 -36.13 -2.39 0.78
CA ALA A 438 -37.57 -2.31 0.95
C ALA A 438 -38.06 -2.80 2.32
N ASP A 439 -37.14 -3.25 3.24
CA ASP A 439 -37.56 -3.71 4.55
C ASP A 439 -37.88 -2.54 5.50
N PRO A 440 -39.13 -2.33 5.86
CA PRO A 440 -39.53 -1.27 6.78
C PRO A 440 -39.24 -1.58 8.27
N GLY A 441 -38.48 -2.66 8.57
CA GLY A 441 -38.07 -2.96 9.94
C GLY A 441 -38.17 -4.39 10.45
N PRO A 442 -39.05 -5.27 9.93
CA PRO A 442 -39.24 -6.62 10.50
C PRO A 442 -37.98 -7.46 10.53
N LYS A 443 -37.08 -7.31 9.57
CA LYS A 443 -35.79 -8.00 9.52
C LYS A 443 -34.67 -7.17 10.13
N ARG A 444 -34.55 -5.91 9.72
CA ARG A 444 -33.45 -5.03 10.05
C ARG A 444 -33.29 -4.76 11.55
N LEU A 445 -34.38 -4.48 12.26
CA LEU A 445 -34.30 -4.20 13.71
C LEU A 445 -33.78 -5.39 14.54
N PRO A 446 -34.25 -6.63 14.33
CA PRO A 446 -33.67 -7.81 14.98
C PRO A 446 -32.17 -7.99 14.61
N GLU A 447 -31.80 -7.78 13.38
CA GLU A 447 -30.39 -7.89 12.90
C GLU A 447 -29.51 -6.82 13.52
N GLN A 448 -29.95 -5.56 13.56
CA GLN A 448 -29.23 -4.49 14.28
C GLN A 448 -29.04 -4.83 15.77
N LYS A 449 -30.04 -5.37 16.43
CA LYS A 449 -29.93 -5.81 17.83
C LYS A 449 -28.87 -6.89 17.99
N ALA A 450 -28.87 -7.89 17.12
CA ALA A 450 -27.89 -8.97 17.13
C ALA A 450 -26.48 -8.42 16.86
N TYR A 451 -26.35 -7.51 15.93
CA TYR A 451 -25.11 -6.84 15.56
C TYR A 451 -24.51 -6.03 16.73
N PHE A 452 -25.33 -5.20 17.38
CA PHE A 452 -24.92 -4.44 18.56
C PHE A 452 -24.50 -5.34 19.73
N GLU A 453 -25.22 -6.42 19.97
CA GLU A 453 -24.87 -7.39 21.02
C GLU A 453 -23.57 -8.14 20.69
N GLY A 454 -23.35 -8.48 19.42
CA GLY A 454 -22.11 -9.10 18.94
C GLY A 454 -20.92 -8.17 19.13
N ALA A 455 -21.01 -6.94 18.65
CA ALA A 455 -19.97 -5.93 18.81
C ALA A 455 -19.63 -5.68 20.29
N ARG A 456 -20.65 -5.61 21.15
CA ARG A 456 -20.48 -5.50 22.61
C ARG A 456 -19.66 -6.64 23.20
N LYS A 457 -19.90 -7.88 22.77
CA LYS A 457 -19.20 -9.07 23.29
C LYS A 457 -17.75 -9.12 22.86
N LEU A 458 -17.43 -8.61 21.68
CA LEU A 458 -16.08 -8.57 21.14
C LEU A 458 -15.25 -7.40 21.70
N SER A 459 -15.93 -6.43 22.33
CA SER A 459 -15.29 -5.24 22.90
C SER A 459 -14.86 -5.46 24.35
N ASP A 460 -13.74 -4.86 24.73
CA ASP A 460 -13.25 -4.79 26.11
C ASP A 460 -12.62 -3.42 26.42
N LYS A 461 -11.86 -3.32 27.49
CA LYS A 461 -11.23 -2.05 27.92
C LYS A 461 -10.14 -1.51 26.98
N ASP A 462 -9.57 -2.37 26.13
CA ASP A 462 -8.45 -2.05 25.24
C ASP A 462 -8.79 -2.17 23.75
N PHE A 463 -9.99 -2.71 23.46
CA PHE A 463 -10.44 -2.98 22.10
C PHE A 463 -11.93 -2.71 21.95
N LEU A 464 -12.30 -1.76 21.13
CA LEU A 464 -13.68 -1.38 20.84
C LEU A 464 -14.04 -1.78 19.41
N VAL A 465 -15.12 -2.53 19.26
CA VAL A 465 -15.76 -2.82 17.98
C VAL A 465 -16.96 -1.88 17.83
N ILE A 466 -16.90 -0.98 16.87
CA ILE A 466 -18.00 -0.07 16.56
C ILE A 466 -18.84 -0.69 15.44
N PRO A 467 -20.13 -0.98 15.71
CA PRO A 467 -21.05 -1.47 14.69
C PRO A 467 -21.52 -0.30 13.80
N ALA A 468 -20.62 0.17 12.94
CA ALA A 468 -20.91 1.14 11.90
C ALA A 468 -21.56 0.46 10.69
N GLU A 469 -21.92 1.21 9.69
CA GLU A 469 -22.59 0.70 8.49
C GLU A 469 -22.00 1.35 7.24
N GLU A 470 -21.67 0.56 6.22
CA GLU A 470 -21.47 1.05 4.86
C GLU A 470 -22.78 0.91 4.08
N ALA A 471 -23.60 1.96 4.11
CA ALA A 471 -24.86 1.97 3.39
C ALA A 471 -24.63 2.24 1.90
N ASN A 472 -25.50 1.66 1.05
CA ASN A 472 -25.53 1.87 -0.39
C ASN A 472 -26.83 2.52 -0.89
N SER A 473 -27.62 3.10 0.01
CA SER A 473 -28.92 3.75 -0.25
C SER A 473 -28.85 5.25 0.04
N TYR A 474 -29.81 6.00 -0.51
CA TYR A 474 -30.06 7.44 -0.32
C TYR A 474 -29.00 8.40 -0.85
N LEU A 475 -27.73 8.30 -0.43
CA LEU A 475 -26.68 9.28 -0.78
C LEU A 475 -26.00 8.97 -2.11
N GLY A 476 -26.47 7.93 -2.79
CA GLY A 476 -26.16 7.64 -4.18
C GLY A 476 -24.92 6.80 -4.40
N GLY A 477 -24.52 6.00 -3.47
CA GLY A 477 -23.40 5.05 -3.57
C GLY A 477 -22.98 4.64 -2.18
N HIS A 478 -21.82 4.05 -2.08
CA HIS A 478 -21.28 3.59 -0.81
C HIS A 478 -20.92 4.76 0.10
N TRP A 479 -21.49 4.78 1.27
CA TRP A 479 -21.21 5.79 2.28
C TRP A 479 -21.26 5.18 3.69
N TYR A 480 -20.48 5.74 4.57
CA TYR A 480 -20.41 5.30 5.96
C TYR A 480 -21.30 6.11 6.87
N LEU A 481 -21.85 5.39 7.85
CA LEU A 481 -22.57 5.96 8.96
C LEU A 481 -21.98 5.45 10.27
N MET A 482 -21.46 6.35 11.10
CA MET A 482 -20.97 6.04 12.44
C MET A 482 -21.74 6.81 13.49
N MET A 483 -22.42 6.07 14.35
CA MET A 483 -23.22 6.58 15.47
C MET A 483 -22.39 6.66 16.76
N PRO A 484 -22.71 7.53 17.71
CA PRO A 484 -22.02 7.61 19.01
C PRO A 484 -22.43 6.52 20.00
N GLY A 485 -23.35 5.64 19.62
CA GLY A 485 -23.90 4.53 20.39
C GLY A 485 -24.83 3.67 19.52
N PRO A 486 -25.41 2.59 20.03
CA PRO A 486 -26.42 1.83 19.32
C PRO A 486 -27.65 2.69 19.02
N VAL A 487 -27.99 2.84 17.75
CA VAL A 487 -29.18 3.57 17.26
C VAL A 487 -29.96 2.64 16.33
N TYR A 488 -31.22 2.47 16.61
CA TYR A 488 -32.11 1.63 15.79
C TYR A 488 -32.78 2.45 14.71
N PHE A 489 -32.73 1.98 13.49
CA PHE A 489 -33.44 2.59 12.37
C PHE A 489 -33.81 1.60 11.29
N THR A 490 -34.88 1.92 10.57
CA THR A 490 -35.30 1.20 9.37
C THR A 490 -35.11 2.10 8.15
N HIS A 491 -35.02 1.50 6.98
CA HIS A 491 -35.01 2.27 5.76
C HIS A 491 -35.91 1.64 4.68
N ALA A 492 -36.46 2.48 3.82
CA ALA A 492 -37.27 2.09 2.68
C ALA A 492 -37.03 3.07 1.53
N VAL A 493 -37.38 2.69 0.32
CA VAL A 493 -37.33 3.60 -0.86
C VAL A 493 -38.14 4.86 -0.60
N SER A 494 -39.26 4.73 0.13
CA SER A 494 -40.04 5.83 0.68
C SER A 494 -40.73 5.36 1.95
N ARG A 495 -40.77 6.21 2.95
CA ARG A 495 -41.46 5.89 4.19
C ARG A 495 -42.92 5.57 3.94
N PRO A 496 -43.47 4.43 4.45
CA PRO A 496 -44.87 4.08 4.29
C PRO A 496 -45.79 5.20 4.75
N ALA A 497 -46.92 5.37 4.07
CA ALA A 497 -47.90 6.40 4.41
C ALA A 497 -48.41 6.24 5.84
N GLY A 498 -48.33 7.30 6.64
CA GLY A 498 -48.75 7.28 8.06
C GLY A 498 -47.69 6.81 9.05
N GLN A 499 -46.54 6.33 8.59
CA GLN A 499 -45.42 5.99 9.48
C GLN A 499 -44.72 7.28 9.94
N PRO A 500 -44.55 7.51 11.26
CA PRO A 500 -43.82 8.66 11.76
C PRO A 500 -42.33 8.56 11.40
N PHE A 501 -41.59 9.67 11.49
CA PHE A 501 -40.13 9.67 11.32
C PHE A 501 -39.44 8.93 12.48
N GLU A 502 -39.97 9.03 13.67
CA GLU A 502 -39.47 8.41 14.89
C GLU A 502 -40.59 7.85 15.73
N GLU A 503 -40.35 6.78 16.44
CA GLU A 503 -41.29 6.18 17.41
C GLU A 503 -40.55 5.51 18.57
N ASN A 504 -41.29 5.22 19.64
CA ASN A 504 -40.82 4.41 20.76
C ASN A 504 -41.34 2.96 20.60
N ASP A 505 -40.50 2.08 20.11
CA ASP A 505 -40.80 0.67 19.97
C ASP A 505 -40.68 -0.05 21.34
N PRO A 506 -41.58 -0.96 21.69
CA PRO A 506 -41.53 -1.65 22.99
C PRO A 506 -40.36 -2.59 23.17
N VAL A 507 -39.67 -3.01 22.09
CA VAL A 507 -38.55 -3.97 22.09
C VAL A 507 -37.23 -3.25 21.87
N TYR A 508 -37.20 -2.28 20.97
CA TYR A 508 -35.98 -1.62 20.50
C TYR A 508 -35.80 -0.21 21.08
N GLY A 509 -36.81 0.32 21.77
CA GLY A 509 -36.75 1.70 22.29
C GLY A 509 -36.98 2.74 21.20
N HIS A 510 -36.13 3.76 21.15
CA HIS A 510 -36.21 4.80 20.13
C HIS A 510 -35.78 4.24 18.75
N VAL A 511 -36.66 4.37 17.77
CA VAL A 511 -36.45 3.88 16.40
C VAL A 511 -36.74 4.99 15.39
N TYR A 512 -35.84 5.20 14.44
CA TYR A 512 -36.04 6.08 13.29
C TYR A 512 -36.53 5.29 12.07
N HIS A 513 -37.41 5.90 11.27
CA HIS A 513 -37.90 5.34 10.01
C HIS A 513 -37.46 6.22 8.85
N LEU A 514 -36.44 5.78 8.14
CA LEU A 514 -35.87 6.52 7.03
C LEU A 514 -36.60 6.18 5.72
N GLY A 515 -36.79 7.17 4.86
CA GLY A 515 -37.39 7.04 3.54
C GLY A 515 -36.91 8.13 2.55
N SER A 516 -35.89 8.91 2.95
CA SER A 516 -35.33 9.96 2.11
C SER A 516 -33.96 10.40 2.62
N VAL A 517 -33.21 11.12 1.77
CA VAL A 517 -31.96 11.80 2.14
C VAL A 517 -32.18 12.75 3.35
N ASP A 518 -33.31 13.47 3.35
CA ASP A 518 -33.64 14.40 4.43
C ASP A 518 -33.83 13.69 5.78
N ASP A 519 -34.39 12.48 5.76
CA ASP A 519 -34.55 11.67 6.98
C ASP A 519 -33.18 11.22 7.51
N VAL A 520 -32.26 10.82 6.62
CA VAL A 520 -30.88 10.50 7.00
C VAL A 520 -30.20 11.70 7.67
N VAL A 521 -30.26 12.86 7.05
CA VAL A 521 -29.63 14.09 7.58
C VAL A 521 -30.24 14.48 8.93
N LYS A 522 -31.58 14.35 9.08
CA LYS A 522 -32.24 14.62 10.37
C LYS A 522 -31.77 13.68 11.46
N MET A 523 -31.71 12.36 11.19
CA MET A 523 -31.24 11.38 12.15
C MET A 523 -29.77 11.61 12.53
N VAL A 524 -28.91 11.81 11.54
CA VAL A 524 -27.47 12.10 11.76
C VAL A 524 -27.27 13.32 12.65
N ASN A 525 -28.04 14.38 12.43
CA ASN A 525 -27.96 15.58 13.26
C ASN A 525 -28.53 15.35 14.68
N ALA A 526 -29.63 14.65 14.81
CA ALA A 526 -30.26 14.36 16.10
C ALA A 526 -29.35 13.51 17.00
N GLU A 527 -28.69 12.51 16.41
CA GLU A 527 -27.82 11.58 17.13
C GLU A 527 -26.35 12.06 17.21
N HIS A 528 -26.04 13.24 16.68
CA HIS A 528 -24.65 13.73 16.58
C HIS A 528 -23.71 12.74 15.91
N SER A 529 -24.23 11.97 14.96
CA SER A 529 -23.49 10.98 14.16
C SER A 529 -22.64 11.65 13.09
N ILE A 530 -21.79 10.88 12.44
CA ILE A 530 -21.00 11.34 11.29
C ILE A 530 -21.21 10.41 10.10
N MET A 531 -21.02 10.96 8.91
CA MET A 531 -21.09 10.23 7.67
C MET A 531 -19.98 10.68 6.71
N TRP A 532 -19.55 9.79 5.82
CA TRP A 532 -18.56 10.06 4.78
C TRP A 532 -18.73 9.13 3.59
N THR A 533 -18.16 9.46 2.44
CA THR A 533 -18.18 8.58 1.28
C THR A 533 -17.07 7.54 1.36
N ALA A 534 -17.37 6.30 1.01
CA ALA A 534 -16.40 5.22 0.97
C ALA A 534 -15.77 5.12 -0.42
N HIS A 535 -14.43 4.98 -0.49
CA HIS A 535 -13.63 4.78 -1.71
C HIS A 535 -14.21 5.43 -2.99
N PRO A 536 -14.51 6.73 -2.99
CA PRO A 536 -15.19 7.39 -4.10
C PRO A 536 -14.37 7.36 -5.41
N ARG A 537 -15.02 7.51 -6.54
CA ARG A 537 -14.40 7.49 -7.89
C ARG A 537 -13.70 6.17 -8.26
N THR A 538 -14.00 5.05 -7.59
CA THR A 538 -13.38 3.75 -7.93
C THR A 538 -14.25 2.87 -8.79
N LYS A 539 -15.55 2.88 -8.57
CA LYS A 539 -16.55 2.08 -9.28
C LYS A 539 -17.91 2.76 -9.23
N SER A 540 -18.83 2.33 -10.06
CA SER A 540 -20.17 2.93 -10.17
C SER A 540 -20.94 2.95 -8.85
N SER A 541 -20.81 1.89 -8.04
CA SER A 541 -21.46 1.83 -6.74
C SER A 541 -20.86 2.77 -5.70
N ALA A 542 -19.64 3.25 -5.92
CA ALA A 542 -18.93 4.11 -4.98
C ALA A 542 -19.20 5.60 -5.16
N MET A 543 -19.96 5.98 -6.16
CA MET A 543 -20.28 7.36 -6.54
C MET A 543 -19.10 8.34 -6.68
N TYR A 544 -19.45 9.41 -7.35
CA TYR A 544 -18.55 10.52 -7.61
C TYR A 544 -19.03 11.72 -6.81
N PRO A 545 -18.24 12.22 -5.85
CA PRO A 545 -18.59 13.43 -5.09
C PRO A 545 -18.91 14.63 -5.98
N ASP A 546 -18.45 14.61 -7.23
CA ASP A 546 -18.76 15.59 -8.27
C ASP A 546 -20.26 15.74 -8.50
N GLU A 547 -21.06 14.67 -8.34
CA GLU A 547 -22.51 14.70 -8.52
C GLU A 547 -23.27 15.33 -7.38
N TYR A 548 -22.73 15.25 -6.19
CA TYR A 548 -23.43 15.71 -4.98
C TYR A 548 -22.72 16.80 -4.18
N LYS A 549 -21.64 17.38 -4.73
CA LYS A 549 -20.88 18.46 -4.07
C LYS A 549 -21.70 19.69 -3.68
N ASP A 550 -22.83 19.91 -4.37
CA ASP A 550 -23.76 21.03 -4.12
C ASP A 550 -24.99 20.60 -3.30
N LYS A 551 -25.05 19.35 -2.83
CA LYS A 551 -26.18 18.84 -2.04
C LYS A 551 -26.04 19.19 -0.56
N ASP A 552 -27.16 19.43 0.10
CA ASP A 552 -27.21 19.83 1.51
C ASP A 552 -26.51 18.82 2.43
N PHE A 553 -26.63 17.52 2.16
CA PHE A 553 -25.96 16.51 2.97
C PHE A 553 -24.42 16.60 2.86
N PHE A 554 -23.87 16.85 1.67
CA PHE A 554 -22.45 17.01 1.46
C PHE A 554 -21.92 18.29 2.12
N LEU A 555 -22.69 19.37 2.05
CA LEU A 555 -22.37 20.65 2.66
C LEU A 555 -22.53 20.63 4.19
N SER A 556 -23.24 19.62 4.73
CA SER A 556 -23.42 19.42 6.15
C SER A 556 -22.09 19.27 6.89
N ASP A 557 -22.04 19.80 8.11
CA ASP A 557 -20.89 19.65 9.01
C ASP A 557 -20.66 18.19 9.43
N ARG A 558 -21.70 17.35 9.42
CA ARG A 558 -21.64 15.95 9.78
C ARG A 558 -21.25 15.01 8.61
N PHE A 559 -21.19 15.51 7.38
CA PHE A 559 -20.55 14.81 6.28
C PHE A 559 -19.08 15.19 6.26
N ILE A 560 -18.24 14.33 6.87
CA ILE A 560 -16.86 14.69 7.22
C ILE A 560 -15.86 14.58 6.08
N GLY A 561 -16.16 13.80 5.02
CA GLY A 561 -15.22 13.64 3.90
C GLY A 561 -15.30 12.29 3.24
N GLU A 562 -14.17 11.60 3.19
CA GLU A 562 -14.00 10.34 2.47
C GLU A 562 -13.15 9.34 3.25
N SER A 563 -13.17 8.09 2.82
CA SER A 563 -12.27 7.05 3.31
C SER A 563 -11.64 6.26 2.17
N TRP A 564 -10.42 5.80 2.40
CA TRP A 564 -9.61 5.12 1.40
C TRP A 564 -8.73 4.03 1.97
N GLU A 565 -8.60 2.97 1.18
CA GLU A 565 -7.47 2.07 1.27
C GLU A 565 -6.27 2.74 0.61
N SER A 566 -5.39 3.30 1.44
CA SER A 566 -4.32 4.21 1.01
C SER A 566 -3.12 3.47 0.40
N LEU A 567 -3.37 2.60 -0.57
CA LEU A 567 -2.34 1.83 -1.26
C LEU A 567 -1.91 2.46 -2.59
N PRO A 568 -0.64 2.31 -2.99
CA PRO A 568 -0.17 2.83 -4.26
C PRO A 568 -0.69 1.97 -5.41
N VAL A 569 -1.34 2.60 -6.38
CA VAL A 569 -1.75 1.97 -7.63
C VAL A 569 -0.93 2.42 -8.83
N ASP A 570 0.03 3.30 -8.60
CA ASP A 570 0.97 3.81 -9.59
C ASP A 570 2.31 4.04 -8.91
N LEU A 571 3.33 3.24 -9.24
CA LEU A 571 4.66 3.31 -8.62
C LEU A 571 5.50 4.49 -9.11
N SER A 572 4.99 5.35 -10.00
CA SER A 572 5.61 6.64 -10.33
C SER A 572 5.29 7.71 -9.29
N GLN A 573 4.22 7.55 -8.53
CA GLN A 573 3.79 8.51 -7.51
C GLN A 573 4.70 8.45 -6.29
N GLN A 574 5.09 9.62 -5.80
CA GLN A 574 5.92 9.74 -4.59
C GLN A 574 5.10 9.61 -3.30
N ARG A 575 3.79 9.87 -3.39
CA ARG A 575 2.81 9.75 -2.31
C ARG A 575 1.99 8.48 -2.51
N LEU A 576 1.50 7.93 -1.44
CA LEU A 576 0.45 6.91 -1.53
C LEU A 576 -0.81 7.57 -2.09
N CYS A 577 -1.48 6.90 -3.03
CA CYS A 577 -2.81 7.28 -3.48
C CYS A 577 -2.95 8.78 -3.84
N GLU A 578 -1.97 9.35 -4.60
CA GLU A 578 -1.81 10.79 -4.77
C GLU A 578 -3.05 11.46 -5.40
N HIS A 579 -3.49 11.01 -6.57
CA HIS A 579 -4.58 11.67 -7.30
C HIS A 579 -5.95 11.27 -6.77
N ARG A 580 -6.13 9.99 -6.54
CA ARG A 580 -7.40 9.39 -6.17
C ARG A 580 -7.84 9.76 -4.76
N CYS A 581 -6.91 9.82 -3.82
CA CYS A 581 -7.19 10.13 -2.42
C CYS A 581 -6.88 11.59 -2.09
N PHE A 582 -5.61 11.94 -1.95
CA PHE A 582 -5.22 13.29 -1.53
C PHE A 582 -5.72 14.39 -2.48
N GLY A 583 -5.70 14.13 -3.80
CA GLY A 583 -6.22 15.07 -4.79
C GLY A 583 -7.73 15.30 -4.63
N LEU A 584 -8.51 14.22 -4.47
CA LEU A 584 -9.94 14.33 -4.26
C LEU A 584 -10.28 15.00 -2.92
N ASN A 585 -9.56 14.66 -1.85
CA ASN A 585 -9.77 15.30 -0.55
C ASN A 585 -9.50 16.81 -0.61
N ASP A 586 -8.47 17.24 -1.34
CA ASP A 586 -8.17 18.65 -1.59
C ASP A 586 -9.33 19.34 -2.36
N GLU A 587 -9.90 18.68 -3.37
CA GLU A 587 -11.07 19.17 -4.13
C GLU A 587 -12.31 19.26 -3.25
N MET A 588 -12.66 18.21 -2.51
CA MET A 588 -13.80 18.20 -1.59
C MET A 588 -13.68 19.28 -0.54
N SER A 589 -12.46 19.53 -0.03
CA SER A 589 -12.18 20.61 0.91
C SER A 589 -12.31 22.00 0.26
N ASN A 590 -12.11 22.12 -1.05
CA ASN A 590 -12.36 23.36 -1.78
C ASN A 590 -13.86 23.59 -2.02
N TRP A 591 -14.64 22.55 -2.29
CA TRP A 591 -16.09 22.66 -2.54
C TRP A 591 -16.88 22.96 -1.28
N ALA A 592 -16.58 22.29 -0.17
CA ALA A 592 -17.34 22.36 1.07
C ALA A 592 -17.07 23.66 1.86
N PRO A 593 -17.98 24.13 2.72
CA PRO A 593 -17.76 25.28 3.60
C PRO A 593 -16.62 25.09 4.61
N LYS A 594 -16.46 23.86 5.12
CA LYS A 594 -15.36 23.43 5.99
C LYS A 594 -14.49 22.38 5.30
N PRO A 595 -13.20 22.28 5.65
CA PRO A 595 -12.35 21.21 5.13
C PRO A 595 -12.95 19.83 5.37
N LYS A 596 -12.76 18.93 4.42
CA LYS A 596 -13.17 17.52 4.48
C LYS A 596 -11.98 16.65 4.84
N PHE A 597 -12.21 15.58 5.58
CA PHE A 597 -11.17 14.70 6.10
C PHE A 597 -11.06 13.41 5.28
N MET A 598 -9.89 12.77 5.35
CA MET A 598 -9.62 11.49 4.75
C MET A 598 -9.29 10.49 5.83
N LEU A 599 -10.15 9.47 6.01
CA LEU A 599 -9.87 8.32 6.86
C LEU A 599 -9.08 7.27 6.06
N ALA A 600 -8.13 6.66 6.74
CA ALA A 600 -7.48 5.46 6.25
C ALA A 600 -8.31 4.23 6.69
N GLU A 601 -8.57 3.33 5.77
CA GLU A 601 -9.38 2.13 6.00
C GLU A 601 -8.90 0.92 5.20
N GLY A 602 -9.52 -0.23 5.36
CA GLY A 602 -9.12 -1.47 4.73
C GLY A 602 -10.00 -1.95 3.59
N ASP A 603 -11.31 -1.77 3.65
CA ASP A 603 -12.31 -2.36 2.73
C ASP A 603 -12.03 -3.84 2.46
N THR A 604 -12.09 -4.65 3.50
CA THR A 604 -11.79 -6.06 3.41
C THR A 604 -12.83 -6.93 4.07
N TYR A 605 -12.89 -8.18 3.63
CA TYR A 605 -13.68 -9.24 4.23
C TYR A 605 -12.83 -10.06 5.22
N MET A 606 -13.29 -11.21 5.59
CA MET A 606 -12.69 -12.11 6.58
C MET A 606 -11.17 -12.09 6.65
N LYS A 607 -10.62 -12.02 7.86
CA LYS A 607 -9.20 -12.16 8.14
C LYS A 607 -8.92 -13.32 9.07
N VAL A 608 -7.82 -14.00 8.84
CA VAL A 608 -7.33 -15.12 9.65
C VAL A 608 -5.89 -14.85 10.13
N PRO A 609 -5.44 -15.50 11.21
CA PRO A 609 -4.12 -15.20 11.80
C PRO A 609 -2.90 -15.41 10.89
N GLY A 610 -3.05 -16.04 9.75
CA GLY A 610 -1.99 -16.23 8.75
C GLY A 610 -1.89 -15.13 7.69
N ASP A 611 -2.85 -14.20 7.65
CA ASP A 611 -2.92 -13.17 6.62
C ASP A 611 -1.84 -12.10 6.81
N GLU A 612 -1.33 -11.56 5.73
CA GLU A 612 -0.42 -10.43 5.68
C GLU A 612 -1.22 -9.10 5.64
N THR A 613 -1.92 -8.81 6.72
CA THR A 613 -2.84 -7.67 6.80
C THR A 613 -2.12 -6.32 6.94
N TYR A 614 -0.96 -6.28 7.62
CA TYR A 614 -0.21 -5.02 7.84
C TYR A 614 0.10 -4.26 6.53
N PRO A 615 0.60 -4.89 5.45
CA PRO A 615 0.97 -4.16 4.23
C PRO A 615 -0.22 -3.60 3.45
N LEU A 616 -1.44 -4.05 3.76
CA LEU A 616 -2.66 -3.61 3.12
C LEU A 616 -3.27 -2.37 3.77
N LEU A 617 -2.89 -2.11 5.03
CA LEU A 617 -3.52 -1.07 5.81
C LEU A 617 -2.66 0.20 5.89
N ALA A 618 -3.30 1.34 5.74
CA ALA A 618 -2.99 2.54 6.50
C ALA A 618 -4.07 2.69 7.56
N ILE A 619 -3.72 3.26 8.70
CA ILE A 619 -4.64 3.40 9.83
C ILE A 619 -4.69 4.84 10.36
N ASN A 620 -5.65 5.11 11.21
CA ASN A 620 -5.80 6.39 11.88
C ASN A 620 -5.33 6.30 13.33
N TYR A 621 -4.58 7.30 13.77
CA TYR A 621 -4.27 7.54 15.18
C TYR A 621 -5.16 8.67 15.67
N LEU A 622 -6.20 8.31 16.40
CA LEU A 622 -7.16 9.24 16.95
C LEU A 622 -6.67 9.77 18.29
N LYS A 623 -6.67 11.10 18.46
CA LYS A 623 -6.29 11.74 19.71
C LYS A 623 -7.33 11.42 20.79
N LEU A 624 -6.99 10.46 21.65
CA LEU A 624 -7.88 9.88 22.64
C LEU A 624 -7.07 9.25 23.77
N ASP A 625 -7.36 9.62 25.01
CA ASP A 625 -6.61 9.13 26.16
C ASP A 625 -6.92 7.67 26.51
N LYS A 626 -8.19 7.28 26.39
CA LYS A 626 -8.63 5.89 26.63
C LYS A 626 -9.60 5.43 25.55
N VAL A 627 -9.66 4.12 25.36
CA VAL A 627 -10.71 3.48 24.57
C VAL A 627 -12.02 3.58 25.37
N PRO A 628 -13.13 4.11 24.83
CA PRO A 628 -14.42 4.06 25.50
C PRO A 628 -14.88 2.62 25.71
N ALA A 629 -15.49 2.34 26.87
CA ALA A 629 -16.14 1.06 27.05
C ALA A 629 -17.42 0.98 26.20
N TYR A 630 -17.71 -0.18 25.64
CA TYR A 630 -18.86 -0.35 24.74
C TYR A 630 -20.20 0.13 25.35
N ASN A 631 -20.42 -0.14 26.64
CA ASN A 631 -21.63 0.28 27.35
C ASN A 631 -21.64 1.77 27.73
N GLU A 632 -20.54 2.47 27.54
CA GLU A 632 -20.47 3.94 27.56
C GLU A 632 -20.74 4.46 26.15
N SER A 633 -21.06 5.73 26.00
CA SER A 633 -21.11 6.34 24.68
C SER A 633 -19.70 6.39 24.08
N TRP A 634 -19.54 6.00 22.81
CA TRP A 634 -18.29 6.22 22.06
C TRP A 634 -18.29 7.55 21.30
N ALA A 635 -19.13 8.50 21.72
CA ALA A 635 -19.11 9.89 21.22
C ALA A 635 -17.71 10.52 21.19
N PRO A 636 -16.78 10.25 22.13
CA PRO A 636 -15.41 10.76 22.01
C PRO A 636 -14.68 10.32 20.74
N VAL A 637 -14.99 9.13 20.21
CA VAL A 637 -14.44 8.65 18.92
C VAL A 637 -15.06 9.46 17.79
N VAL A 638 -16.38 9.53 17.73
CA VAL A 638 -17.14 10.28 16.71
C VAL A 638 -16.74 11.76 16.67
N GLU A 639 -16.68 12.41 17.83
CA GLU A 639 -16.28 13.82 17.91
C GLU A 639 -14.80 14.04 17.60
N GLY A 640 -13.94 13.09 17.96
CA GLY A 640 -12.52 13.14 17.57
C GLY A 640 -12.33 13.13 16.05
N ILE A 641 -13.08 12.28 15.35
CA ILE A 641 -13.10 12.21 13.88
C ILE A 641 -13.73 13.49 13.30
N HIS A 642 -14.92 13.89 13.80
CA HIS A 642 -15.63 15.09 13.38
C HIS A 642 -14.80 16.37 13.46
N ASN A 643 -13.89 16.45 14.42
CA ASN A 643 -13.00 17.60 14.62
C ASN A 643 -11.64 17.46 13.94
N GLY A 644 -11.38 16.38 13.18
CA GLY A 644 -10.09 16.15 12.52
C GLY A 644 -8.93 15.91 13.50
N ASN A 645 -9.22 15.48 14.73
CA ASN A 645 -8.22 15.22 15.77
C ASN A 645 -7.55 13.86 15.59
N PHE A 646 -7.08 13.56 14.38
CA PHE A 646 -6.41 12.32 14.03
C PHE A 646 -5.41 12.52 12.90
N PHE A 647 -4.52 11.58 12.74
CA PHE A 647 -3.65 11.48 11.57
C PHE A 647 -3.71 10.08 10.97
N GLY A 648 -3.54 10.01 9.65
CA GLY A 648 -3.39 8.74 8.93
C GLY A 648 -1.91 8.38 8.80
N THR A 649 -1.59 7.08 8.81
CA THR A 649 -0.23 6.58 8.64
C THR A 649 -0.20 5.13 8.19
N THR A 650 0.89 4.74 7.50
CA THR A 650 1.22 3.34 7.24
C THR A 650 1.87 2.64 8.45
N GLY A 651 2.32 3.40 9.47
CA GLY A 651 2.91 2.86 10.71
C GLY A 651 4.36 3.25 10.93
N GLU A 652 5.13 3.51 9.89
CA GLU A 652 6.57 3.80 9.95
C GLU A 652 6.89 5.25 10.32
N ILE A 653 5.93 6.15 10.14
CA ILE A 653 6.03 7.57 10.52
C ILE A 653 4.87 7.89 11.45
N LEU A 654 5.17 8.42 12.63
CA LEU A 654 4.19 8.71 13.68
C LEU A 654 4.29 10.16 14.14
N PHE A 655 3.18 10.88 14.15
CA PHE A 655 3.10 12.23 14.69
C PHE A 655 2.91 12.20 16.21
N HIS A 656 3.65 13.07 16.90
CA HIS A 656 3.51 13.29 18.35
C HIS A 656 2.84 14.63 18.66
N HIS A 657 3.08 15.61 17.79
CA HIS A 657 2.52 16.96 17.96
C HIS A 657 2.38 17.67 16.63
N TRP A 658 1.34 18.50 16.51
CA TRP A 658 1.18 19.47 15.43
C TRP A 658 0.35 20.67 15.90
N ALA A 659 0.65 21.86 15.35
CA ALA A 659 -0.10 23.08 15.60
C ALA A 659 0.16 24.13 14.51
N ILE A 660 -0.73 25.10 14.43
CA ILE A 660 -0.52 26.35 13.71
C ILE A 660 -0.37 27.46 14.75
N GLU A 661 0.82 28.04 14.81
CA GLU A 661 1.15 29.18 15.68
C GLU A 661 1.05 30.47 14.89
N GLY A 662 0.64 31.59 15.54
CA GLY A 662 0.49 32.89 14.89
C GLY A 662 -0.79 33.00 14.07
N ALA A 663 -0.85 34.02 13.21
CA ALA A 663 -1.99 34.29 12.32
C ALA A 663 -1.54 35.03 11.05
N GLY A 664 -2.29 34.87 9.96
CA GLY A 664 -2.06 35.57 8.69
C GLY A 664 -0.65 35.37 8.15
N PRO A 665 0.09 36.44 7.77
CA PRO A 665 1.41 36.34 7.17
C PRO A 665 2.51 35.86 8.13
N HIS A 666 2.24 35.80 9.43
CA HIS A 666 3.17 35.38 10.47
C HIS A 666 2.88 33.94 11.00
N SER A 667 2.10 33.18 10.28
CA SER A 667 1.77 31.81 10.67
C SER A 667 2.99 30.89 10.56
N VAL A 668 3.09 29.95 11.51
CA VAL A 668 4.10 28.90 11.52
C VAL A 668 3.42 27.57 11.74
N TYR A 669 3.58 26.64 10.81
CA TYR A 669 3.17 25.27 11.02
C TYR A 669 4.24 24.52 11.81
N THR A 670 3.86 23.91 12.91
CA THR A 670 4.77 23.10 13.75
C THR A 670 4.30 21.66 13.78
N ALA A 671 5.25 20.73 13.69
CA ALA A 671 4.99 19.30 13.85
C ALA A 671 6.20 18.58 14.40
N SER A 672 6.00 17.46 15.08
CA SER A 672 7.09 16.54 15.48
C SER A 672 6.69 15.11 15.17
N ILE A 673 7.66 14.35 14.66
CA ILE A 673 7.49 12.96 14.25
C ILE A 673 8.62 12.08 14.79
N GLU A 674 8.35 10.79 14.87
CA GLU A 674 9.35 9.72 14.81
C GLU A 674 9.17 8.93 13.52
N TYR A 675 10.24 8.26 13.08
CA TYR A 675 10.24 7.47 11.84
C TYR A 675 11.28 6.36 11.87
N THR A 676 11.09 5.33 11.04
CA THR A 676 11.97 4.17 10.95
C THR A 676 12.85 4.16 9.70
N PHE A 677 12.28 4.34 8.51
CA PHE A 677 13.05 4.47 7.27
C PHE A 677 13.59 5.89 7.10
N PRO A 678 14.74 6.08 6.42
CA PRO A 678 15.20 7.44 6.04
C PRO A 678 14.10 8.19 5.29
N LEU A 679 13.87 9.44 5.65
CA LEU A 679 12.81 10.24 5.04
C LEU A 679 13.16 10.67 3.60
N GLU A 680 12.14 10.90 2.78
CA GLU A 680 12.27 11.42 1.43
C GLU A 680 11.94 12.92 1.37
N PHE A 681 10.74 13.30 1.80
CA PHE A 681 10.31 14.69 1.87
C PHE A 681 9.13 14.87 2.83
N ALA A 682 8.90 16.13 3.23
CA ALA A 682 7.64 16.55 3.82
C ALA A 682 6.98 17.60 2.92
N GLU A 683 5.68 17.77 3.07
CA GLU A 683 4.93 18.76 2.33
C GLU A 683 3.93 19.52 3.21
N LEU A 684 3.91 20.83 3.07
CA LEU A 684 2.83 21.66 3.54
C LEU A 684 1.99 22.06 2.34
N VAL A 685 0.72 21.66 2.35
CA VAL A 685 -0.24 21.89 1.26
C VAL A 685 -1.34 22.82 1.76
N TRP A 686 -1.74 23.79 0.96
CA TRP A 686 -2.80 24.75 1.32
C TRP A 686 -3.63 25.14 0.10
N SER A 687 -4.82 25.68 0.35
CA SER A 687 -5.68 26.23 -0.69
C SER A 687 -6.39 27.49 -0.22
N ASP A 688 -6.73 28.37 -1.15
CA ASP A 688 -7.63 29.52 -0.97
C ASP A 688 -9.11 29.17 -1.25
N GLY A 689 -9.38 27.88 -1.54
CA GLY A 689 -10.68 27.37 -1.95
C GLY A 689 -10.84 27.19 -3.45
N ALA A 690 -9.87 27.67 -4.25
CA ALA A 690 -9.86 27.52 -5.70
C ALA A 690 -8.58 26.85 -6.20
N LYS A 691 -7.43 27.25 -5.66
CA LYS A 691 -6.12 26.76 -6.08
C LYS A 691 -5.40 26.07 -4.92
N VAL A 692 -4.91 24.87 -5.20
CA VAL A 692 -4.05 24.11 -4.28
C VAL A 692 -2.59 24.44 -4.61
N ASP A 693 -1.85 24.90 -3.61
CA ASP A 693 -0.41 25.12 -3.66
C ASP A 693 0.29 24.29 -2.59
N ARG A 694 1.59 24.06 -2.77
CA ARG A 694 2.39 23.24 -1.82
C ARG A 694 3.83 23.72 -1.69
N LYS A 695 4.40 23.47 -0.54
CA LYS A 695 5.82 23.63 -0.25
C LYS A 695 6.41 22.27 0.08
N ILE A 696 7.34 21.80 -0.76
CA ILE A 696 8.09 20.58 -0.52
C ILE A 696 9.34 20.91 0.32
N ILE A 697 9.62 20.05 1.28
CA ILE A 697 10.77 20.12 2.18
C ILE A 697 11.57 18.84 1.96
N ASP A 698 12.75 18.95 1.39
CA ASP A 698 13.66 17.82 1.19
C ASP A 698 14.13 17.29 2.55
N LEU A 699 14.08 15.97 2.75
CA LEU A 699 14.47 15.29 3.98
C LEU A 699 15.49 14.16 3.74
N LYS A 700 16.12 14.15 2.58
CA LYS A 700 17.06 13.10 2.18
C LYS A 700 18.37 13.11 2.99
N ASP A 701 18.54 14.05 3.90
CA ASP A 701 19.61 14.18 4.88
C ASP A 701 19.33 13.46 6.21
N THR A 702 18.42 12.50 6.22
CA THR A 702 18.02 11.76 7.42
C THR A 702 18.56 10.33 7.44
N THR A 703 18.92 9.85 8.63
CA THR A 703 19.28 8.45 8.91
C THR A 703 18.07 7.69 9.45
N PRO A 704 18.05 6.34 9.43
CA PRO A 704 16.92 5.57 9.95
C PRO A 704 16.73 5.74 11.47
N PHE A 705 15.55 5.38 11.98
CA PHE A 705 15.18 5.38 13.39
C PHE A 705 15.40 6.73 14.09
N GLY A 706 14.87 7.79 13.47
CA GLY A 706 15.05 9.16 13.93
C GLY A 706 13.78 9.82 14.45
N THR A 707 13.98 11.03 14.95
CA THR A 707 12.91 12.00 15.24
C THR A 707 13.18 13.31 14.52
N LYS A 708 12.13 14.02 14.11
CA LYS A 708 12.28 15.32 13.45
C LYS A 708 11.19 16.29 13.89
N SER A 709 11.60 17.54 14.15
CA SER A 709 10.68 18.64 14.43
C SER A 709 10.68 19.61 13.27
N PHE A 710 9.52 20.10 12.94
CA PHE A 710 9.28 21.06 11.86
C PHE A 710 8.82 22.40 12.45
N ARG A 711 9.32 23.48 11.88
CA ARG A 711 8.84 24.85 12.04
C ARG A 711 8.83 25.50 10.67
N ILE A 712 7.67 25.56 10.05
CA ILE A 712 7.50 25.97 8.65
C ILE A 712 6.74 27.28 8.61
N PRO A 713 7.40 28.41 8.38
CA PRO A 713 6.72 29.70 8.14
C PRO A 713 5.90 29.62 6.86
N PHE A 714 4.66 30.11 6.92
CA PHE A 714 3.78 30.26 5.76
C PHE A 714 2.81 31.43 5.97
N ASP A 715 2.34 31.99 4.88
CA ASP A 715 1.31 33.01 4.91
C ASP A 715 -0.07 32.35 4.87
N ALA A 716 -0.80 32.42 5.99
CA ALA A 716 -2.15 31.90 6.14
C ALA A 716 -3.24 32.87 5.63
N THR A 717 -2.87 34.08 5.21
CA THR A 717 -3.83 35.09 4.76
C THR A 717 -4.63 34.59 3.57
N GLY A 718 -5.95 34.56 3.70
CA GLY A 718 -6.86 34.13 2.64
C GLY A 718 -6.82 32.63 2.34
N LYS A 719 -6.14 31.82 3.16
CA LYS A 719 -6.15 30.36 2.99
C LYS A 719 -7.40 29.77 3.64
N LYS A 720 -8.08 28.90 2.89
CA LYS A 720 -9.26 28.19 3.35
C LYS A 720 -8.87 27.03 4.25
N TRP A 721 -7.80 26.29 3.84
CA TRP A 721 -7.28 25.17 4.60
C TRP A 721 -5.79 24.97 4.37
N VAL A 722 -5.17 24.23 5.30
CA VAL A 722 -3.78 23.75 5.22
C VAL A 722 -3.68 22.34 5.79
N ARG A 723 -2.86 21.48 5.18
CA ARG A 723 -2.52 20.14 5.66
C ARG A 723 -1.03 19.88 5.56
N PHE A 724 -0.54 18.88 6.29
CA PHE A 724 0.87 18.49 6.31
C PHE A 724 1.02 16.97 6.18
N ALA A 725 2.04 16.52 5.45
CA ALA A 725 2.36 15.12 5.30
C ALA A 725 3.87 14.89 5.24
N VAL A 726 4.32 13.69 5.59
CA VAL A 726 5.72 13.26 5.55
C VAL A 726 5.80 11.88 4.88
N TRP A 727 6.82 11.69 4.03
CA TRP A 727 7.03 10.51 3.24
C TRP A 727 8.46 10.00 3.38
N ASP A 728 8.65 8.68 3.43
CA ASP A 728 9.96 8.06 3.55
C ASP A 728 10.49 7.45 2.25
N SER A 729 11.70 6.92 2.28
CA SER A 729 12.38 6.34 1.11
C SER A 729 11.77 5.02 0.62
N ALA A 730 10.97 4.34 1.43
CA ALA A 730 10.23 3.14 1.04
C ALA A 730 8.83 3.46 0.50
N GLY A 731 8.44 4.76 0.56
CA GLY A 731 7.15 5.25 0.11
C GLY A 731 6.04 5.07 1.13
N ASN A 732 6.40 4.85 2.41
CA ASN A 732 5.47 4.91 3.52
C ASN A 732 5.19 6.37 3.86
N GLY A 733 4.06 6.63 4.52
CA GLY A 733 3.66 8.00 4.80
C GLY A 733 2.84 8.20 6.06
N ALA A 734 2.83 9.45 6.51
CA ALA A 734 1.88 9.93 7.52
C ALA A 734 1.35 11.31 7.13
N TRP A 735 0.06 11.54 7.38
CA TRP A 735 -0.61 12.77 6.98
C TRP A 735 -1.61 13.26 8.01
N LEU A 736 -1.65 14.57 8.15
CA LEU A 736 -2.57 15.29 9.01
C LEU A 736 -3.77 15.78 8.20
N GLN A 737 -4.90 15.91 8.86
CA GLN A 737 -6.14 16.36 8.24
C GLN A 737 -6.05 17.86 7.88
N PRO A 738 -6.73 18.30 6.80
CA PRO A 738 -6.80 19.71 6.47
C PRO A 738 -7.57 20.50 7.55
N VAL A 739 -7.00 21.61 7.95
CA VAL A 739 -7.58 22.50 8.96
C VAL A 739 -7.64 23.94 8.46
N ALA A 740 -8.65 24.69 8.86
CA ALA A 740 -8.73 26.12 8.58
C ALA A 740 -7.69 26.87 9.43
N PRO A 741 -6.72 27.59 8.84
CA PRO A 741 -5.79 28.42 9.61
C PRO A 741 -6.51 29.64 10.19
N LYS A 742 -5.97 30.22 11.29
CA LYS A 742 -6.51 31.41 11.96
C LYS A 742 -6.10 32.69 11.25
#